data_a42376fd9bbb1d9f007cec46d2bbee5f
#
_entry.id   a42376fd9bbb1d9f007cec46d2bbee5f
#
_cell.length_a   1.000
_cell.length_b   1.000
_cell.length_c   1.000
_cell.angle_alpha   90.00
_cell.angle_beta   90.00
_cell.angle_gamma   90.00
#
_symmetry.space_group_name_H-M   'P 1'
#
loop_
_entity.id
_entity.type
_entity.pdbx_description
1 polymer ?
#
loop_
_entity_poly.entity_id
_entity_poly.type
_entity_poly.pdbx_seq_one_letter_code
_entity_poly.pdbx_strand_id
1 'polypeptide(L)'
;MGLVLALGLAACSAGADDAGGTDGAAQGTAKIDGEFLATGGDGSDWAAASYSYAEQRFSPLDQINADNVSGLGIAWSAELPDARAQEATPIVVDGVMYVTGPWSKVFAFDVRNGEPLWTFDPEVPRSVLQNACCDAVNRGVAVWRGKLYLGTLDGRLIALDAITGAQLWSEQTTDPDLPYTITGVPRVVNNRVIIGNGGAEFGVRGYVSAYDANTGALEWRFYTVPNPDGEPDNAASDEVLQTASRTWSVTGQWRESGGGGTVWDSIVYDHELNQLYIGVGNGSPWNHGLRSDGQGDNLFLSSIVALNPDTGEYLWHYQETPGETWDYTATQSIILADLEIDGEPRKVILHAPKNGFFFVIDRETGSLLSAEAFVEGVNWATGYDLSTGRPIENPAARFYQTGETFIANPGPIGAHNWQPMAFSPMTGLAYIPANIVPQAFIPPTTEAHSALDPVGFNTGTNWEDGALPRDEATMRSLISAVRGQLVAWDPVAQEARWTVDYDTPWNGGILTTAGNLVFQGTATGQFKAYAADTGEELWSMEVQSGVLAGASTFLIDGVQHIAFTTGRGGAFQITAGAADITAGQVPNVPRLIVLRLDGTGVLPDAPDTERELLDPPESTGTPEQIARGQQLYLRYCMVCHGEGAVGGGINPDMRFSSFLTSDAAWRDVVLGGSLAEQGMPAFAEVLSADLAETIRLYVIDRANEDIARLRARREDAEGTDGES
;
A
#
# COMPACT_ATOMS: atom_id res chain seq x y z
N MET A 1 69.59 -24.07 -43.29
CA MET A 1 70.38 -23.53 -42.15
C MET A 1 69.49 -22.63 -41.40
N GLY A 2 68.99 -23.02 -40.22
CA GLY A 2 68.06 -22.23 -39.37
C GLY A 2 67.67 -23.09 -38.20
N LEU A 3 68.30 -22.88 -37.08
CA LEU A 3 68.16 -23.64 -35.84
C LEU A 3 66.81 -23.30 -35.15
N VAL A 4 66.02 -24.31 -34.80
CA VAL A 4 64.85 -24.16 -33.95
C VAL A 4 65.25 -24.54 -32.52
N LEU A 5 65.15 -23.57 -31.58
CA LEU A 5 65.30 -23.80 -30.15
C LEU A 5 63.91 -24.03 -29.52
N ALA A 6 63.66 -25.19 -28.94
CA ALA A 6 62.54 -25.50 -28.12
C ALA A 6 62.82 -25.16 -26.67
N LEU A 7 62.04 -24.25 -26.08
CA LEU A 7 62.01 -23.98 -24.63
C LEU A 7 60.84 -24.73 -24.00
N GLY A 8 61.14 -25.65 -23.10
CA GLY A 8 60.17 -26.34 -22.28
C GLY A 8 59.65 -25.43 -21.15
N LEU A 9 58.37 -25.33 -20.98
CA LEU A 9 57.69 -24.73 -19.83
C LEU A 9 57.47 -25.80 -18.75
N ALA A 10 58.13 -25.63 -17.64
CA ALA A 10 57.83 -26.37 -16.41
C ALA A 10 56.62 -25.75 -15.72
N ALA A 11 55.56 -26.51 -15.50
CA ALA A 11 54.41 -26.13 -14.70
C ALA A 11 54.78 -26.20 -13.20
N CYS A 12 54.81 -25.09 -12.53
CA CYS A 12 54.77 -25.04 -11.07
C CYS A 12 53.30 -24.99 -10.62
N SER A 13 52.87 -26.04 -9.95
CA SER A 13 51.63 -26.04 -9.17
C SER A 13 51.87 -25.21 -7.89
N ALA A 14 51.31 -24.02 -7.85
CA ALA A 14 51.17 -23.28 -6.60
C ALA A 14 49.88 -23.72 -5.92
N GLY A 15 49.99 -24.27 -4.73
CA GLY A 15 48.86 -24.54 -3.86
C GLY A 15 48.21 -23.21 -3.47
N ALA A 16 46.89 -23.16 -3.60
CA ALA A 16 46.12 -22.07 -3.04
C ALA A 16 46.05 -22.26 -1.52
N ASP A 17 46.71 -21.38 -0.79
CA ASP A 17 46.47 -21.22 0.64
C ASP A 17 45.04 -20.66 0.85
N ASP A 18 44.31 -21.37 1.66
CA ASP A 18 43.00 -20.99 2.21
C ASP A 18 43.12 -19.66 2.98
N ALA A 19 42.62 -18.57 2.39
CA ALA A 19 42.36 -17.35 3.11
C ALA A 19 40.97 -17.48 3.76
N GLY A 20 40.96 -18.04 4.98
CA GLY A 20 39.77 -18.04 5.82
C GLY A 20 39.43 -16.61 6.26
N GLY A 21 38.17 -16.26 6.14
CA GLY A 21 37.61 -15.14 6.89
C GLY A 21 36.71 -14.16 6.14
N THR A 22 35.65 -14.61 5.40
CA THR A 22 34.48 -13.79 5.05
C THR A 22 33.23 -14.65 4.76
N ASP A 23 33.23 -15.93 5.08
CA ASP A 23 32.15 -16.85 4.69
C ASP A 23 30.87 -16.79 5.55
N GLY A 24 30.84 -16.09 6.69
CA GLY A 24 29.68 -16.11 7.59
C GLY A 24 28.44 -15.42 7.01
N ALA A 25 28.61 -14.23 6.42
CA ALA A 25 27.48 -13.47 5.89
C ALA A 25 26.93 -14.01 4.56
N ALA A 26 27.80 -14.57 3.72
CA ALA A 26 27.39 -15.20 2.45
C ALA A 26 26.56 -16.48 2.66
N GLN A 27 26.74 -17.16 3.80
CA GLN A 27 25.96 -18.35 4.14
C GLN A 27 24.54 -18.00 4.61
N GLY A 28 24.33 -16.88 5.30
CA GLY A 28 23.07 -16.51 5.92
C GLY A 28 21.94 -16.28 4.92
N THR A 29 22.13 -15.36 3.99
CA THR A 29 21.10 -15.09 2.94
C THR A 29 21.02 -16.21 1.91
N ALA A 30 22.09 -16.98 1.71
CA ALA A 30 22.10 -18.14 0.80
C ALA A 30 21.22 -19.29 1.30
N LYS A 31 20.94 -19.39 2.60
CA LYS A 31 20.03 -20.40 3.20
C LYS A 31 18.54 -20.14 2.92
N ILE A 32 18.19 -18.90 2.54
CA ILE A 32 16.80 -18.53 2.28
C ILE A 32 16.36 -19.10 0.94
N ASP A 33 15.58 -20.16 1.00
CA ASP A 33 15.01 -20.89 -0.13
C ASP A 33 13.55 -21.27 0.16
N GLY A 34 12.95 -22.12 -0.71
CA GLY A 34 11.55 -22.50 -0.59
C GLY A 34 11.21 -23.27 0.69
N GLU A 35 12.13 -24.10 1.19
CA GLU A 35 11.94 -24.85 2.44
C GLU A 35 11.98 -23.91 3.65
N PHE A 36 12.93 -22.97 3.66
CA PHE A 36 13.00 -21.95 4.70
C PHE A 36 11.74 -21.07 4.71
N LEU A 37 11.33 -20.56 3.54
CA LEU A 37 10.17 -19.68 3.44
C LEU A 37 8.84 -20.39 3.69
N ALA A 38 8.76 -21.70 3.48
CA ALA A 38 7.57 -22.48 3.82
C ALA A 38 7.34 -22.54 5.35
N THR A 39 8.41 -22.61 6.15
CA THR A 39 8.33 -22.71 7.61
C THR A 39 8.58 -21.41 8.35
N GLY A 40 9.25 -20.44 7.74
CA GLY A 40 9.76 -19.23 8.40
C GLY A 40 10.97 -19.46 9.29
N GLY A 41 11.52 -20.70 9.32
CA GLY A 41 12.64 -21.09 10.19
C GLY A 41 12.26 -21.18 11.67
N ASP A 42 13.22 -20.93 12.56
CA ASP A 42 13.08 -21.04 14.03
C ASP A 42 12.73 -19.69 14.71
N GLY A 43 12.45 -18.65 13.93
CA GLY A 43 12.18 -17.29 14.43
C GLY A 43 13.41 -16.44 14.64
N SER A 44 14.63 -16.97 14.45
CA SER A 44 15.86 -16.18 14.58
C SER A 44 15.98 -15.09 13.50
N ASP A 45 15.43 -15.34 12.32
CA ASP A 45 15.36 -14.43 11.20
C ASP A 45 13.90 -14.03 10.89
N TRP A 46 13.72 -12.94 10.15
CA TRP A 46 12.47 -12.53 9.53
C TRP A 46 12.72 -12.31 8.03
N ALA A 47 12.70 -13.40 7.25
CA ALA A 47 13.25 -13.42 5.90
C ALA A 47 12.27 -13.03 4.78
N ALA A 48 11.00 -12.85 5.07
CA ALA A 48 9.97 -12.42 4.12
C ALA A 48 9.10 -11.31 4.71
N ALA A 49 8.41 -10.52 3.89
CA ALA A 49 7.56 -9.43 4.34
C ALA A 49 6.53 -9.86 5.42
N SER A 50 6.01 -11.08 5.31
CA SER A 50 5.04 -11.64 6.26
C SER A 50 5.52 -12.90 6.96
N TYR A 51 6.83 -13.07 7.14
CA TYR A 51 7.52 -14.15 7.83
C TYR A 51 7.69 -15.44 7.03
N SER A 52 6.62 -16.00 6.46
CA SER A 52 6.62 -17.25 5.69
C SER A 52 5.66 -17.17 4.49
N TYR A 53 5.64 -18.19 3.65
CA TYR A 53 4.69 -18.29 2.53
C TYR A 53 3.21 -18.31 2.96
N ALA A 54 2.91 -18.69 4.21
CA ALA A 54 1.54 -18.66 4.72
C ALA A 54 1.02 -17.24 5.00
N GLU A 55 1.90 -16.22 4.96
CA GLU A 55 1.59 -14.79 5.15
C GLU A 55 0.90 -14.48 6.49
N GLN A 56 1.09 -15.32 7.52
CA GLN A 56 0.38 -15.22 8.82
C GLN A 56 0.93 -14.09 9.71
N ARG A 57 2.16 -13.61 9.48
CA ARG A 57 2.83 -12.60 10.33
C ARG A 57 2.84 -13.01 11.82
N PHE A 58 2.99 -14.30 12.06
CA PHE A 58 3.11 -14.92 13.39
C PHE A 58 4.54 -15.37 13.61
N SER A 59 5.15 -14.94 14.72
CA SER A 59 6.47 -15.39 15.16
C SER A 59 6.36 -16.43 16.27
N PRO A 60 7.13 -17.54 16.23
CA PRO A 60 7.18 -18.51 17.30
C PRO A 60 7.94 -18.01 18.55
N LEU A 61 8.53 -16.80 18.51
CA LEU A 61 9.27 -16.24 19.63
C LEU A 61 8.34 -15.79 20.77
N ASP A 62 8.73 -16.07 22.02
CA ASP A 62 7.96 -15.81 23.24
C ASP A 62 8.77 -15.15 24.38
N GLN A 63 10.03 -14.77 24.13
CA GLN A 63 10.85 -14.07 25.14
C GLN A 63 10.23 -12.73 25.54
N ILE A 64 9.66 -12.00 24.59
CA ILE A 64 8.80 -10.84 24.85
C ILE A 64 7.37 -11.35 24.87
N ASN A 65 6.70 -11.20 26.01
CA ASN A 65 5.37 -11.77 26.26
C ASN A 65 4.51 -10.84 27.14
N ALA A 66 3.25 -11.22 27.34
CA ALA A 66 2.29 -10.41 28.09
C ALA A 66 2.75 -10.01 29.50
N ASP A 67 3.56 -10.85 30.18
CA ASP A 67 4.03 -10.60 31.56
C ASP A 67 5.17 -9.58 31.63
N ASN A 68 5.96 -9.40 30.54
CA ASN A 68 7.19 -8.60 30.56
C ASN A 68 7.26 -7.47 29.51
N VAL A 69 6.29 -7.37 28.62
CA VAL A 69 6.29 -6.37 27.53
C VAL A 69 6.35 -4.93 28.04
N SER A 70 5.92 -4.68 29.28
CA SER A 70 6.07 -3.37 29.95
C SER A 70 7.51 -2.89 30.11
N GLY A 71 8.48 -3.82 30.04
CA GLY A 71 9.92 -3.53 30.03
C GLY A 71 10.53 -3.26 28.65
N LEU A 72 9.71 -3.20 27.59
CA LEU A 72 10.18 -2.97 26.23
C LEU A 72 10.66 -1.53 26.04
N GLY A 73 11.85 -1.35 25.48
CA GLY A 73 12.43 -0.04 25.20
C GLY A 73 13.31 -0.05 23.96
N ILE A 74 13.77 1.12 23.54
CA ILE A 74 14.58 1.30 22.35
C ILE A 74 15.98 0.69 22.53
N ALA A 75 16.36 -0.24 21.66
CA ALA A 75 17.73 -0.71 21.54
C ALA A 75 18.60 0.29 20.76
N TRP A 76 18.11 0.69 19.59
CA TRP A 76 18.71 1.71 18.75
C TRP A 76 17.67 2.25 17.74
N SER A 77 17.99 3.39 17.10
CA SER A 77 17.22 3.93 15.99
C SER A 77 18.15 4.53 14.93
N ALA A 78 17.71 4.52 13.67
CA ALA A 78 18.39 5.17 12.55
C ALA A 78 17.42 6.06 11.77
N GLU A 79 17.85 7.26 11.35
CA GLU A 79 17.05 8.12 10.48
C GLU A 79 17.06 7.57 9.04
N LEU A 80 15.91 7.63 8.38
CA LEU A 80 15.76 7.30 6.98
C LEU A 80 15.60 8.59 6.18
N PRO A 81 16.19 8.67 4.97
CA PRO A 81 15.99 9.84 4.12
C PRO A 81 14.55 9.87 3.55
N ASP A 82 14.16 11.02 3.02
CA ASP A 82 12.88 11.25 2.35
C ASP A 82 11.66 11.16 3.30
N ALA A 83 11.17 12.33 3.75
CA ALA A 83 10.00 12.48 4.64
C ALA A 83 8.68 12.14 3.91
N ARG A 84 8.51 10.87 3.54
CA ARG A 84 7.32 10.28 2.92
C ARG A 84 6.95 8.98 3.63
N ALA A 85 5.85 8.35 3.23
CA ALA A 85 5.39 7.10 3.82
C ALA A 85 6.47 6.02 3.82
N GLN A 86 6.64 5.37 4.97
CA GLN A 86 7.42 4.15 5.11
C GLN A 86 6.45 2.98 5.18
N GLU A 87 6.39 2.16 4.12
CA GLU A 87 5.41 1.07 4.01
C GLU A 87 6.04 -0.33 4.12
N ALA A 88 7.38 -0.39 4.16
CA ALA A 88 8.10 -1.66 4.17
C ALA A 88 8.21 -2.27 5.58
N THR A 89 7.90 -3.57 5.69
CA THR A 89 8.29 -4.38 6.85
C THR A 89 9.80 -4.61 6.81
N PRO A 90 10.56 -4.31 7.90
CA PRO A 90 11.98 -4.63 7.97
C PRO A 90 12.22 -6.13 7.84
N ILE A 91 13.11 -6.55 6.94
CA ILE A 91 13.53 -7.94 6.76
C ILE A 91 14.88 -8.15 7.45
N VAL A 92 15.01 -9.23 8.22
CA VAL A 92 16.24 -9.53 8.94
C VAL A 92 16.71 -10.94 8.59
N VAL A 93 17.94 -11.04 8.10
CA VAL A 93 18.59 -12.33 7.80
C VAL A 93 20.05 -12.26 8.24
N ASP A 94 20.45 -13.18 9.10
CA ASP A 94 21.83 -13.40 9.55
C ASP A 94 22.54 -12.10 10.00
N GLY A 95 21.86 -11.29 10.81
CA GLY A 95 22.42 -10.08 11.41
C GLY A 95 22.43 -8.85 10.48
N VAL A 96 21.83 -8.95 9.28
CA VAL A 96 21.61 -7.82 8.38
C VAL A 96 20.13 -7.51 8.28
N MET A 97 19.78 -6.24 8.45
CA MET A 97 18.42 -5.74 8.26
C MET A 97 18.31 -4.98 6.94
N TYR A 98 17.33 -5.35 6.12
CA TYR A 98 17.00 -4.70 4.85
C TYR A 98 15.68 -3.95 4.97
N VAL A 99 15.66 -2.69 4.58
CA VAL A 99 14.48 -1.83 4.57
C VAL A 99 14.42 -1.09 3.23
N THR A 100 13.24 -1.01 2.65
CA THR A 100 13.02 -0.09 1.52
C THR A 100 12.36 1.19 2.01
N GLY A 101 12.66 2.28 1.32
CA GLY A 101 12.03 3.58 1.53
C GLY A 101 11.41 4.13 0.25
N PRO A 102 10.89 5.36 0.30
CA PRO A 102 10.37 6.07 -0.86
C PRO A 102 11.36 6.06 -2.03
N TRP A 103 10.80 6.14 -3.25
CA TRP A 103 11.57 6.08 -4.49
C TRP A 103 12.28 4.75 -4.70
N SER A 104 11.79 3.69 -4.03
CA SER A 104 12.33 2.32 -4.11
C SER A 104 13.80 2.22 -3.71
N LYS A 105 14.29 3.09 -2.81
CA LYS A 105 15.63 2.98 -2.23
C LYS A 105 15.70 1.80 -1.29
N VAL A 106 16.84 1.12 -1.26
CA VAL A 106 17.11 -0.01 -0.35
C VAL A 106 18.24 0.35 0.60
N PHE A 107 18.05 0.08 1.88
CA PHE A 107 19.02 0.30 2.94
C PHE A 107 19.33 -1.02 3.63
N ALA A 108 20.60 -1.30 3.87
CA ALA A 108 21.05 -2.41 4.71
C ALA A 108 21.77 -1.89 5.95
N PHE A 109 21.42 -2.45 7.11
CA PHE A 109 21.99 -2.07 8.40
C PHE A 109 22.52 -3.30 9.14
N ASP A 110 23.60 -3.12 9.92
CA ASP A 110 23.95 -4.08 10.97
C ASP A 110 22.87 -4.04 12.05
N VAL A 111 22.20 -5.17 12.23
CA VAL A 111 21.04 -5.27 13.13
C VAL A 111 21.41 -5.04 14.61
N ARG A 112 22.70 -5.18 15.00
CA ARG A 112 23.16 -5.05 16.39
C ARG A 112 23.21 -3.59 16.86
N ASN A 113 23.46 -2.66 15.96
CA ASN A 113 23.73 -1.26 16.34
C ASN A 113 23.13 -0.22 15.40
N GLY A 114 22.51 -0.64 14.27
CA GLY A 114 21.93 0.26 13.27
C GLY A 114 22.95 0.97 12.39
N GLU A 115 24.22 0.53 12.36
CA GLU A 115 25.21 1.07 11.42
C GLU A 115 24.83 0.74 9.98
N PRO A 116 24.83 1.72 9.06
CA PRO A 116 24.54 1.46 7.65
C PRO A 116 25.67 0.66 7.01
N LEU A 117 25.32 -0.44 6.34
CA LEU A 117 26.26 -1.28 5.60
C LEU A 117 26.39 -0.82 4.15
N TRP A 118 25.26 -0.63 3.50
CA TRP A 118 25.17 -0.11 2.14
C TRP A 118 23.79 0.49 1.86
N THR A 119 23.71 1.30 0.81
CA THR A 119 22.46 1.85 0.27
C THR A 119 22.45 1.68 -1.24
N PHE A 120 21.31 1.31 -1.79
CA PHE A 120 21.05 1.27 -3.22
C PHE A 120 19.96 2.28 -3.57
N ASP A 121 20.25 3.21 -4.49
CA ASP A 121 19.27 4.14 -5.07
C ASP A 121 19.07 3.76 -6.55
N PRO A 122 17.86 3.28 -6.96
CA PRO A 122 17.59 2.95 -8.36
C PRO A 122 17.44 4.18 -9.25
N GLU A 123 17.60 5.40 -8.71
CA GLU A 123 17.48 6.66 -9.45
C GLU A 123 16.13 6.80 -10.19
N VAL A 124 15.02 6.46 -9.52
CA VAL A 124 13.67 6.60 -10.08
C VAL A 124 13.41 8.06 -10.44
N PRO A 125 13.02 8.37 -11.69
CA PRO A 125 12.68 9.72 -12.09
C PRO A 125 11.52 10.29 -11.26
N ARG A 126 11.68 11.50 -10.71
CA ARG A 126 10.64 12.11 -9.87
C ARG A 126 9.33 12.37 -10.64
N SER A 127 9.41 12.55 -11.95
CA SER A 127 8.25 12.69 -12.82
C SER A 127 7.29 11.49 -12.79
N VAL A 128 7.75 10.29 -12.41
CA VAL A 128 6.88 9.11 -12.27
C VAL A 128 5.81 9.30 -11.19
N LEU A 129 6.01 10.21 -10.23
CA LEU A 129 5.03 10.48 -9.17
C LEU A 129 3.65 10.87 -9.71
N GLN A 130 3.57 11.50 -10.89
CA GLN A 130 2.30 11.82 -11.54
C GLN A 130 1.44 10.57 -11.88
N ASN A 131 2.07 9.39 -11.98
CA ASN A 131 1.45 8.10 -12.27
C ASN A 131 1.18 7.28 -10.99
N ALA A 132 1.53 7.81 -9.82
CA ALA A 132 1.41 7.13 -8.54
C ALA A 132 0.27 7.74 -7.71
N CYS A 133 -0.84 7.01 -7.55
CA CYS A 133 -2.01 7.47 -6.78
C CYS A 133 -1.69 7.78 -5.31
N CYS A 134 -0.69 7.12 -4.76
CA CYS A 134 -0.61 6.87 -3.33
C CYS A 134 0.79 7.16 -2.76
N ASP A 135 1.53 8.11 -3.34
CA ASP A 135 2.90 8.49 -3.01
C ASP A 135 3.99 7.61 -3.67
N ALA A 136 5.25 8.02 -3.52
CA ALA A 136 6.43 7.30 -4.01
C ALA A 136 6.81 6.12 -3.08
N VAL A 137 5.84 5.30 -2.71
CA VAL A 137 6.00 4.23 -1.71
C VAL A 137 6.67 2.98 -2.28
N ASN A 138 7.24 2.18 -1.38
CA ASN A 138 7.72 0.83 -1.66
C ASN A 138 7.50 -0.07 -0.43
N ARG A 139 6.97 -1.28 -0.62
CA ARG A 139 6.57 -2.17 0.47
C ARG A 139 7.59 -3.23 0.84
N GLY A 140 8.76 -3.26 0.17
CA GLY A 140 9.85 -4.14 0.59
C GLY A 140 10.56 -4.86 -0.55
N VAL A 141 11.48 -5.73 -0.14
CA VAL A 141 12.25 -6.62 -1.01
C VAL A 141 11.96 -8.08 -0.69
N ALA A 142 12.19 -8.97 -1.65
CA ALA A 142 12.24 -10.40 -1.41
C ALA A 142 13.70 -10.88 -1.31
N VAL A 143 13.98 -11.78 -0.38
CA VAL A 143 15.30 -12.41 -0.20
C VAL A 143 15.27 -13.82 -0.76
N TRP A 144 16.25 -14.19 -1.56
CA TRP A 144 16.39 -15.55 -2.09
C TRP A 144 17.83 -15.88 -2.46
N ARG A 145 18.41 -16.90 -1.82
CA ARG A 145 19.71 -17.47 -2.15
C ARG A 145 20.81 -16.45 -2.38
N GLY A 146 20.98 -15.50 -1.44
CA GLY A 146 22.02 -14.49 -1.49
C GLY A 146 21.67 -13.23 -2.30
N LYS A 147 20.46 -13.12 -2.80
CA LYS A 147 19.99 -11.96 -3.58
C LYS A 147 18.79 -11.28 -2.94
N LEU A 148 18.64 -10.00 -3.24
CA LEU A 148 17.43 -9.23 -2.98
C LEU A 148 16.76 -8.90 -4.31
N TYR A 149 15.42 -8.93 -4.32
CA TYR A 149 14.63 -8.52 -5.48
C TYR A 149 13.73 -7.36 -5.12
N LEU A 150 13.76 -6.33 -5.94
CA LEU A 150 13.12 -5.05 -5.74
C LEU A 150 12.25 -4.69 -6.95
N GLY A 151 10.95 -4.42 -6.73
CA GLY A 151 10.13 -3.71 -7.70
C GLY A 151 10.32 -2.20 -7.53
N THR A 152 10.50 -1.45 -8.62
CA THR A 152 10.67 0.01 -8.55
C THR A 152 9.45 0.75 -9.07
N LEU A 153 9.24 1.97 -8.56
CA LEU A 153 8.06 2.77 -8.90
C LEU A 153 7.92 3.04 -10.42
N ASP A 154 9.03 3.07 -11.14
CA ASP A 154 9.09 3.23 -12.60
C ASP A 154 8.98 1.90 -13.39
N GLY A 155 8.53 0.83 -12.73
CA GLY A 155 8.19 -0.43 -13.38
C GLY A 155 9.34 -1.38 -13.66
N ARG A 156 10.52 -1.19 -13.05
CA ARG A 156 11.64 -2.15 -13.17
C ARG A 156 11.56 -3.20 -12.06
N LEU A 157 12.06 -4.39 -12.38
CA LEU A 157 12.41 -5.43 -11.42
C LEU A 157 13.94 -5.55 -11.37
N ILE A 158 14.52 -5.40 -10.18
CA ILE A 158 15.98 -5.35 -9.99
C ILE A 158 16.41 -6.44 -9.02
N ALA A 159 17.47 -7.16 -9.36
CA ALA A 159 18.16 -8.05 -8.43
C ALA A 159 19.44 -7.43 -7.93
N LEU A 160 19.65 -7.50 -6.61
CA LEU A 160 20.84 -7.01 -5.92
C LEU A 160 21.56 -8.18 -5.25
N ASP A 161 22.88 -8.10 -5.15
CA ASP A 161 23.65 -8.91 -4.23
C ASP A 161 23.35 -8.48 -2.79
N ALA A 162 22.91 -9.39 -1.95
CA ALA A 162 22.43 -9.07 -0.61
C ALA A 162 23.55 -8.56 0.33
N ILE A 163 24.81 -8.92 0.08
CA ILE A 163 25.96 -8.54 0.91
C ILE A 163 26.44 -7.13 0.55
N THR A 164 26.53 -6.84 -0.74
CA THR A 164 27.20 -5.62 -1.23
C THR A 164 26.24 -4.55 -1.71
N GLY A 165 24.95 -4.87 -1.93
CA GLY A 165 23.99 -3.98 -2.58
C GLY A 165 24.25 -3.77 -4.08
N ALA A 166 25.19 -4.48 -4.68
CA ALA A 166 25.50 -4.33 -6.10
C ALA A 166 24.37 -4.89 -6.97
N GLN A 167 23.97 -4.13 -8.00
CA GLN A 167 22.98 -4.58 -8.97
C GLN A 167 23.53 -5.75 -9.80
N LEU A 168 22.79 -6.86 -9.82
CA LEU A 168 23.10 -8.05 -10.59
C LEU A 168 22.45 -8.02 -11.97
N TRP A 169 21.18 -7.65 -12.02
CA TRP A 169 20.41 -7.45 -13.24
C TRP A 169 19.23 -6.48 -12.99
N SER A 170 18.69 -5.94 -14.07
CA SER A 170 17.49 -5.07 -14.05
C SER A 170 16.68 -5.27 -15.32
N GLU A 171 15.38 -5.51 -15.17
CA GLU A 171 14.45 -5.72 -16.27
C GLU A 171 13.30 -4.71 -16.17
N GLN A 172 12.93 -4.10 -17.31
CA GLN A 172 11.73 -3.29 -17.41
C GLN A 172 10.52 -4.23 -17.56
N THR A 173 9.67 -4.30 -16.52
CA THR A 173 8.53 -5.22 -16.50
C THR A 173 7.27 -4.62 -17.10
N THR A 174 7.17 -3.31 -17.12
CA THR A 174 6.04 -2.53 -17.63
C THR A 174 6.41 -1.84 -18.94
N ASP A 175 5.42 -1.39 -19.69
CA ASP A 175 5.62 -0.47 -20.80
C ASP A 175 5.98 0.92 -20.24
N PRO A 176 7.17 1.48 -20.52
CA PRO A 176 7.61 2.76 -19.95
C PRO A 176 6.85 3.98 -20.52
N ASP A 177 6.14 3.82 -21.64
CA ASP A 177 5.34 4.88 -22.25
C ASP A 177 3.92 4.95 -21.65
N LEU A 178 3.54 4.00 -20.81
CA LEU A 178 2.26 3.95 -20.13
C LEU A 178 2.41 4.19 -18.61
N PRO A 179 1.38 4.71 -17.93
CA PRO A 179 1.44 5.13 -16.53
C PRO A 179 1.40 3.95 -15.54
N TYR A 180 2.21 2.93 -15.78
CA TYR A 180 2.40 1.83 -14.86
C TYR A 180 3.29 2.22 -13.69
N THR A 181 3.00 1.64 -12.52
CA THR A 181 3.86 1.73 -11.34
C THR A 181 4.01 0.37 -10.67
N ILE A 182 5.05 0.21 -9.83
CA ILE A 182 5.18 -0.94 -8.94
C ILE A 182 5.48 -0.43 -7.54
N THR A 183 4.66 -0.84 -6.56
CA THR A 183 4.82 -0.51 -5.14
C THR A 183 4.88 -1.76 -4.27
N GLY A 184 4.39 -2.91 -4.78
CA GLY A 184 4.29 -4.17 -4.08
C GLY A 184 5.63 -4.90 -3.91
N VAL A 185 5.66 -5.82 -2.96
CA VAL A 185 6.82 -6.68 -2.69
C VAL A 185 6.83 -7.84 -3.69
N PRO A 186 7.95 -8.11 -4.39
CA PRO A 186 8.09 -9.34 -5.17
C PRO A 186 7.97 -10.60 -4.30
N ARG A 187 7.54 -11.71 -4.88
CA ARG A 187 7.61 -13.04 -4.23
C ARG A 187 8.52 -13.95 -5.02
N VAL A 188 9.33 -14.76 -4.32
CA VAL A 188 10.18 -15.75 -5.00
C VAL A 188 9.66 -17.15 -4.74
N VAL A 189 9.29 -17.83 -5.81
CA VAL A 189 8.70 -19.19 -5.79
C VAL A 189 9.38 -20.04 -6.84
N ASN A 190 9.88 -21.20 -6.46
CA ASN A 190 10.51 -22.16 -7.39
C ASN A 190 11.57 -21.52 -8.30
N ASN A 191 12.41 -20.63 -7.75
CA ASN A 191 13.43 -19.86 -8.48
C ASN A 191 12.88 -18.84 -9.50
N ARG A 192 11.61 -18.42 -9.35
CA ARG A 192 10.97 -17.36 -10.13
C ARG A 192 10.66 -16.17 -9.24
N VAL A 193 10.94 -14.99 -9.73
CA VAL A 193 10.52 -13.73 -9.08
C VAL A 193 9.19 -13.31 -9.69
N ILE A 194 8.17 -13.23 -8.86
CA ILE A 194 6.80 -12.92 -9.27
C ILE A 194 6.47 -11.50 -8.85
N ILE A 195 5.95 -10.71 -9.78
CA ILE A 195 5.59 -9.31 -9.56
C ILE A 195 4.39 -8.92 -10.43
N GLY A 196 3.52 -8.08 -9.88
CA GLY A 196 2.42 -7.46 -10.59
C GLY A 196 2.68 -5.98 -10.89
N ASN A 197 1.62 -5.22 -11.10
CA ASN A 197 1.68 -3.78 -11.40
C ASN A 197 0.58 -2.99 -10.71
N GLY A 198 0.77 -1.67 -10.60
CA GLY A 198 -0.22 -0.65 -10.25
C GLY A 198 -0.52 0.26 -11.43
N GLY A 199 -1.38 1.28 -11.23
CA GLY A 199 -1.71 2.31 -12.21
C GLY A 199 -3.11 2.20 -12.82
N ALA A 200 -4.02 1.40 -12.23
CA ALA A 200 -5.36 1.16 -12.78
C ALA A 200 -6.09 2.45 -13.19
N GLU A 201 -6.17 3.43 -12.30
CA GLU A 201 -6.89 4.70 -12.50
C GLU A 201 -6.28 5.59 -13.56
N PHE A 202 -5.02 5.36 -13.89
CA PHE A 202 -4.29 6.13 -14.90
C PHE A 202 -4.40 5.52 -16.30
N GLY A 203 -5.12 4.40 -16.44
CA GLY A 203 -5.42 3.82 -17.74
C GLY A 203 -4.46 2.70 -18.16
N VAL A 204 -4.23 1.73 -17.29
CA VAL A 204 -3.42 0.56 -17.58
C VAL A 204 -4.18 -0.75 -17.41
N ARG A 205 -3.67 -1.82 -18.03
CA ARG A 205 -4.18 -3.18 -17.96
C ARG A 205 -3.38 -4.00 -16.94
N GLY A 206 -4.08 -4.65 -16.02
CA GLY A 206 -3.47 -5.46 -14.97
C GLY A 206 -2.86 -6.77 -15.45
N TYR A 207 -1.77 -7.17 -14.80
CA TYR A 207 -1.11 -8.46 -15.01
C TYR A 207 -0.24 -8.85 -13.82
N VAL A 208 0.17 -10.12 -13.79
CA VAL A 208 1.28 -10.64 -12.97
C VAL A 208 2.25 -11.37 -13.88
N SER A 209 3.54 -11.31 -13.58
CA SER A 209 4.59 -11.98 -14.36
C SER A 209 5.60 -12.66 -13.47
N ALA A 210 6.20 -13.73 -13.98
CA ALA A 210 7.32 -14.42 -13.36
C ALA A 210 8.58 -14.29 -14.21
N TYR A 211 9.69 -14.05 -13.53
CA TYR A 211 11.02 -13.88 -14.11
C TYR A 211 11.99 -14.88 -13.49
N ASP A 212 12.89 -15.46 -14.27
CA ASP A 212 13.96 -16.31 -13.73
C ASP A 212 14.81 -15.52 -12.71
N ALA A 213 14.94 -16.04 -11.51
CA ALA A 213 15.60 -15.35 -10.40
C ALA A 213 17.09 -15.08 -10.63
N ASN A 214 17.77 -15.81 -11.51
CA ASN A 214 19.18 -15.63 -11.78
C ASN A 214 19.46 -14.64 -12.91
N THR A 215 18.62 -14.65 -13.94
CA THR A 215 18.85 -13.94 -15.19
C THR A 215 17.93 -12.74 -15.41
N GLY A 216 16.77 -12.69 -14.73
CA GLY A 216 15.71 -11.70 -14.98
C GLY A 216 14.88 -11.98 -16.24
N ALA A 217 15.10 -13.09 -16.93
CA ALA A 217 14.33 -13.42 -18.14
C ALA A 217 12.86 -13.68 -17.80
N LEU A 218 11.95 -13.07 -18.57
CA LEU A 218 10.51 -13.34 -18.44
C LEU A 218 10.23 -14.80 -18.80
N GLU A 219 9.56 -15.53 -17.88
CA GLU A 219 9.15 -16.91 -18.11
C GLU A 219 7.68 -17.04 -18.49
N TRP A 220 6.80 -16.32 -17.77
CA TRP A 220 5.38 -16.27 -18.12
C TRP A 220 4.75 -14.95 -17.64
N ARG A 221 3.62 -14.59 -18.28
CA ARG A 221 2.73 -13.47 -17.88
C ARG A 221 1.29 -13.94 -17.90
N PHE A 222 0.52 -13.49 -16.92
CA PHE A 222 -0.92 -13.68 -16.83
C PHE A 222 -1.60 -12.30 -16.74
N TYR A 223 -2.39 -11.95 -17.75
CA TYR A 223 -3.23 -10.75 -17.71
C TYR A 223 -4.52 -11.02 -16.94
N THR A 224 -4.98 -10.05 -16.16
CA THR A 224 -6.18 -10.16 -15.32
C THR A 224 -7.43 -9.58 -15.98
N VAL A 225 -7.27 -8.86 -17.08
CA VAL A 225 -8.31 -8.21 -17.90
C VAL A 225 -8.15 -8.66 -19.34
N PRO A 226 -9.24 -8.89 -20.08
CA PRO A 226 -9.18 -9.29 -21.49
C PRO A 226 -8.41 -8.29 -22.36
N ASN A 227 -7.86 -8.77 -23.48
CA ASN A 227 -7.25 -7.87 -24.46
C ASN A 227 -8.34 -6.99 -25.11
N PRO A 228 -8.21 -5.66 -25.07
CA PRO A 228 -9.23 -4.74 -25.62
C PRO A 228 -9.43 -4.91 -27.14
N ASP A 229 -8.43 -5.38 -27.88
CA ASP A 229 -8.53 -5.64 -29.32
C ASP A 229 -9.17 -7.00 -29.64
N GLY A 230 -9.31 -7.88 -28.62
CA GLY A 230 -9.86 -9.23 -28.77
C GLY A 230 -8.87 -10.24 -29.35
N GLU A 231 -7.61 -9.87 -29.50
CA GLU A 231 -6.55 -10.72 -30.01
C GLU A 231 -5.83 -11.45 -28.87
N PRO A 232 -5.21 -12.61 -29.11
CA PRO A 232 -4.37 -13.29 -28.15
C PRO A 232 -3.13 -12.48 -27.79
N ASP A 233 -2.74 -12.51 -26.52
CA ASP A 233 -1.51 -11.86 -26.02
C ASP A 233 -0.27 -12.77 -26.13
N ASN A 234 -0.43 -14.03 -26.43
CA ASN A 234 0.55 -15.13 -26.31
C ASN A 234 1.04 -15.27 -24.84
N ALA A 235 0.11 -15.14 -23.91
CA ALA A 235 0.30 -15.18 -22.47
C ALA A 235 -0.41 -16.40 -21.85
N ALA A 236 -0.02 -16.76 -20.63
CA ALA A 236 -0.64 -17.87 -19.89
C ALA A 236 -2.15 -17.69 -19.64
N SER A 237 -2.63 -16.45 -19.71
CA SER A 237 -4.05 -16.09 -19.51
C SER A 237 -4.95 -16.25 -20.73
N ASP A 238 -4.41 -16.47 -21.95
CA ASP A 238 -5.17 -16.36 -23.19
C ASP A 238 -6.42 -17.28 -23.23
N GLU A 239 -6.28 -18.53 -22.78
CA GLU A 239 -7.39 -19.47 -22.80
C GLU A 239 -8.54 -19.04 -21.89
N VAL A 240 -8.24 -18.67 -20.64
CA VAL A 240 -9.26 -18.27 -19.66
C VAL A 240 -9.87 -16.92 -20.00
N LEU A 241 -9.09 -16.00 -20.55
CA LEU A 241 -9.56 -14.66 -20.94
C LEU A 241 -10.53 -14.69 -22.14
N GLN A 242 -10.50 -15.71 -22.99
CA GLN A 242 -11.56 -15.92 -24.00
C GLN A 242 -12.94 -16.13 -23.35
N THR A 243 -12.99 -16.77 -22.18
CA THR A 243 -14.22 -16.94 -21.41
C THR A 243 -14.54 -15.67 -20.60
N ALA A 244 -13.56 -15.11 -19.94
CA ALA A 244 -13.70 -13.89 -19.14
C ALA A 244 -14.17 -12.69 -19.97
N SER A 245 -13.75 -12.57 -21.23
CA SER A 245 -14.16 -11.49 -22.15
C SER A 245 -15.68 -11.38 -22.32
N ARG A 246 -16.42 -12.48 -22.14
CA ARG A 246 -17.89 -12.49 -22.20
C ARG A 246 -18.57 -11.78 -21.04
N THR A 247 -17.82 -11.48 -19.99
CA THR A 247 -18.26 -10.73 -18.81
C THR A 247 -17.95 -9.24 -18.92
N TRP A 248 -17.47 -8.78 -20.07
CA TRP A 248 -17.15 -7.40 -20.37
C TRP A 248 -18.00 -6.90 -21.55
N SER A 249 -18.38 -5.63 -21.50
CA SER A 249 -19.07 -4.98 -22.63
C SER A 249 -18.14 -4.86 -23.84
N VAL A 250 -18.73 -4.93 -25.03
CA VAL A 250 -17.99 -4.72 -26.28
C VAL A 250 -17.77 -3.25 -26.62
N THR A 251 -18.40 -2.31 -25.91
CA THR A 251 -18.40 -0.85 -26.18
C THR A 251 -17.95 -0.01 -24.99
N GLY A 252 -17.72 -0.59 -23.83
CA GLY A 252 -17.34 0.13 -22.61
C GLY A 252 -15.96 0.80 -22.69
N GLN A 253 -15.74 1.83 -21.86
CA GLN A 253 -14.49 2.61 -21.81
C GLN A 253 -13.27 1.80 -21.37
N TRP A 254 -13.46 0.60 -20.79
CA TRP A 254 -12.35 -0.28 -20.42
C TRP A 254 -11.40 -0.57 -21.60
N ARG A 255 -11.92 -0.51 -22.82
CA ARG A 255 -11.11 -0.76 -24.02
C ARG A 255 -10.07 0.34 -24.26
N GLU A 256 -10.33 1.55 -23.79
CA GLU A 256 -9.43 2.69 -23.91
C GLU A 256 -8.60 2.88 -22.62
N SER A 257 -9.22 2.62 -21.45
CA SER A 257 -8.56 2.77 -20.13
C SER A 257 -7.76 1.53 -19.69
N GLY A 258 -7.65 0.51 -20.52
CA GLY A 258 -6.98 -0.76 -20.15
C GLY A 258 -7.76 -1.64 -19.17
N GLY A 259 -8.85 -1.14 -18.58
CA GLY A 259 -9.78 -1.88 -17.72
C GLY A 259 -9.35 -2.10 -16.27
N GLY A 260 -8.13 -1.73 -15.89
CA GLY A 260 -7.60 -1.90 -14.51
C GLY A 260 -7.22 -3.33 -14.17
N GLY A 261 -7.65 -3.83 -13.01
CA GLY A 261 -7.37 -5.21 -12.57
C GLY A 261 -5.91 -5.45 -12.16
N THR A 262 -5.23 -4.43 -11.67
CA THR A 262 -3.80 -4.49 -11.33
C THR A 262 -3.54 -5.37 -10.11
N VAL A 263 -2.45 -6.14 -10.13
CA VAL A 263 -1.96 -6.96 -9.01
C VAL A 263 -0.90 -6.15 -8.28
N TRP A 264 -1.35 -5.19 -7.47
CA TRP A 264 -0.44 -4.18 -6.91
C TRP A 264 0.11 -4.54 -5.53
N ASP A 265 -0.41 -5.58 -4.86
CA ASP A 265 0.09 -6.03 -3.55
C ASP A 265 0.07 -7.55 -3.40
N SER A 266 -1.00 -8.18 -2.87
CA SER A 266 -0.97 -9.55 -2.38
C SER A 266 -0.72 -10.59 -3.47
N ILE A 267 0.39 -11.31 -3.31
CA ILE A 267 0.81 -12.49 -4.10
C ILE A 267 1.26 -13.54 -3.09
N VAL A 268 0.60 -14.69 -3.03
CA VAL A 268 0.80 -15.69 -1.98
C VAL A 268 1.01 -17.08 -2.59
N TYR A 269 2.02 -17.79 -2.09
CA TYR A 269 2.34 -19.14 -2.56
C TYR A 269 1.94 -20.19 -1.53
N ASP A 270 1.09 -21.12 -1.96
CA ASP A 270 0.77 -22.31 -1.20
C ASP A 270 1.78 -23.42 -1.53
N HIS A 271 2.72 -23.62 -0.63
CA HIS A 271 3.75 -24.64 -0.74
C HIS A 271 3.19 -26.06 -0.78
N GLU A 272 2.09 -26.33 -0.05
CA GLU A 272 1.51 -27.66 0.04
C GLU A 272 0.74 -28.07 -1.21
N LEU A 273 0.01 -27.10 -1.80
CA LEU A 273 -0.80 -27.34 -3.00
C LEU A 273 -0.05 -26.99 -4.30
N ASN A 274 1.14 -26.37 -4.20
CA ASN A 274 1.87 -25.78 -5.32
C ASN A 274 0.98 -24.86 -6.14
N GLN A 275 0.28 -23.93 -5.49
CA GLN A 275 -0.59 -22.95 -6.10
C GLN A 275 -0.13 -21.52 -5.74
N LEU A 276 -0.32 -20.60 -6.67
CA LEU A 276 -0.06 -19.19 -6.47
C LEU A 276 -1.39 -18.44 -6.44
N TYR A 277 -1.68 -17.71 -5.37
CA TYR A 277 -2.86 -16.87 -5.25
C TYR A 277 -2.48 -15.41 -5.48
N ILE A 278 -3.22 -14.73 -6.34
CA ILE A 278 -3.06 -13.31 -6.60
C ILE A 278 -4.35 -12.57 -6.28
N GLY A 279 -4.23 -11.44 -5.60
CA GLY A 279 -5.32 -10.50 -5.40
C GLY A 279 -5.41 -9.53 -6.58
N VAL A 280 -6.56 -9.45 -7.22
CA VAL A 280 -6.79 -8.59 -8.39
C VAL A 280 -7.51 -7.31 -7.97
N GLY A 281 -7.06 -6.18 -8.49
CA GLY A 281 -7.53 -4.86 -8.18
C GLY A 281 -8.87 -4.48 -8.82
N ASN A 282 -9.22 -3.21 -8.62
CA ASN A 282 -10.42 -2.56 -9.13
C ASN A 282 -10.40 -2.34 -10.64
N GLY A 283 -11.55 -1.95 -11.17
CA GLY A 283 -11.71 -1.59 -12.58
C GLY A 283 -11.36 -0.14 -12.90
N SER A 284 -11.04 0.12 -14.17
CA SER A 284 -10.80 1.46 -14.70
C SER A 284 -11.73 1.73 -15.90
N PRO A 285 -12.50 2.85 -15.87
CA PRO A 285 -12.82 3.66 -14.69
C PRO A 285 -13.54 2.86 -13.61
N TRP A 286 -13.62 3.36 -12.35
CA TRP A 286 -14.34 2.68 -11.27
C TRP A 286 -15.80 2.46 -11.64
N ASN A 287 -16.47 3.50 -12.17
CA ASN A 287 -17.88 3.44 -12.55
C ASN A 287 -18.15 2.34 -13.58
N HIS A 288 -18.80 1.25 -13.14
CA HIS A 288 -19.13 0.09 -13.97
C HIS A 288 -20.05 0.45 -15.15
N GLY A 289 -20.90 1.50 -14.98
CA GLY A 289 -21.74 2.01 -16.06
C GLY A 289 -20.93 2.57 -17.22
N LEU A 290 -19.83 3.25 -16.95
CA LEU A 290 -18.91 3.78 -17.97
C LEU A 290 -17.93 2.72 -18.46
N ARG A 291 -17.36 1.96 -17.53
CA ARG A 291 -16.37 0.93 -17.84
C ARG A 291 -16.91 -0.14 -18.75
N SER A 292 -18.08 -0.68 -18.45
CA SER A 292 -18.62 -1.88 -19.11
C SER A 292 -20.13 -1.77 -19.41
N ASP A 293 -20.66 -0.56 -19.62
CA ASP A 293 -22.09 -0.31 -19.87
C ASP A 293 -23.01 -0.90 -18.77
N GLY A 294 -22.48 -1.08 -17.56
CA GLY A 294 -23.17 -1.75 -16.45
C GLY A 294 -23.44 -3.24 -16.71
N GLN A 295 -22.69 -3.88 -17.58
CA GLN A 295 -22.89 -5.26 -18.01
C GLN A 295 -21.77 -6.20 -17.55
N GLY A 296 -22.16 -7.38 -17.13
CA GLY A 296 -21.30 -8.50 -16.76
C GLY A 296 -20.55 -8.27 -15.46
N ASP A 297 -19.83 -9.29 -15.04
CA ASP A 297 -19.10 -9.30 -13.77
C ASP A 297 -17.68 -8.72 -13.89
N ASN A 298 -17.18 -8.48 -15.09
CA ASN A 298 -15.85 -7.98 -15.43
C ASN A 298 -14.71 -8.82 -14.82
N LEU A 299 -14.68 -10.12 -15.15
CA LEU A 299 -13.61 -11.01 -14.68
C LEU A 299 -12.24 -10.59 -15.26
N PHE A 300 -11.16 -10.46 -14.40
CA PHE A 300 -11.11 -10.94 -13.00
C PHE A 300 -11.00 -9.79 -11.99
N LEU A 301 -11.68 -8.67 -12.17
CA LEU A 301 -11.66 -7.58 -11.19
C LEU A 301 -12.10 -8.09 -9.81
N SER A 302 -11.51 -7.53 -8.75
CA SER A 302 -11.88 -7.81 -7.35
C SER A 302 -11.99 -9.30 -7.03
N SER A 303 -11.00 -10.06 -7.49
CA SER A 303 -10.98 -11.53 -7.38
C SER A 303 -9.69 -12.02 -6.76
N ILE A 304 -9.76 -13.14 -6.07
CA ILE A 304 -8.61 -13.99 -5.83
C ILE A 304 -8.53 -14.98 -7.01
N VAL A 305 -7.36 -15.06 -7.65
CA VAL A 305 -7.11 -15.98 -8.77
C VAL A 305 -5.99 -16.92 -8.40
N ALA A 306 -6.22 -18.21 -8.55
CA ALA A 306 -5.23 -19.26 -8.35
C ALA A 306 -4.57 -19.63 -9.68
N LEU A 307 -3.25 -19.66 -9.67
CA LEU A 307 -2.39 -19.96 -10.82
C LEU A 307 -1.42 -21.10 -10.51
N ASN A 308 -1.00 -21.81 -11.52
CA ASN A 308 0.17 -22.67 -11.43
C ASN A 308 1.44 -21.78 -11.36
N PRO A 309 2.26 -21.84 -10.31
CA PRO A 309 3.42 -20.96 -10.14
C PRO A 309 4.52 -21.18 -11.19
N ASP A 310 4.58 -22.37 -11.80
CA ASP A 310 5.61 -22.73 -12.76
C ASP A 310 5.29 -22.28 -14.19
N THR A 311 3.99 -22.20 -14.54
CA THR A 311 3.54 -21.92 -15.91
C THR A 311 2.67 -20.68 -16.04
N GLY A 312 2.15 -20.15 -14.94
CA GLY A 312 1.16 -19.07 -14.93
C GLY A 312 -0.24 -19.49 -15.37
N GLU A 313 -0.48 -20.81 -15.62
CA GLU A 313 -1.80 -21.31 -16.03
C GLU A 313 -2.83 -21.12 -14.94
N TYR A 314 -4.04 -20.71 -15.35
CA TYR A 314 -5.20 -20.55 -14.49
C TYR A 314 -5.67 -21.90 -13.91
N LEU A 315 -6.00 -21.87 -12.59
CA LEU A 315 -6.57 -23.02 -11.89
C LEU A 315 -8.02 -22.77 -11.48
N TRP A 316 -8.28 -21.72 -10.71
CA TRP A 316 -9.61 -21.31 -10.29
C TRP A 316 -9.60 -19.83 -9.88
N HIS A 317 -10.78 -19.23 -9.67
CA HIS A 317 -10.93 -17.92 -9.07
C HIS A 317 -12.16 -17.85 -8.16
N TYR A 318 -12.13 -16.91 -7.23
CA TYR A 318 -13.29 -16.46 -6.51
C TYR A 318 -13.40 -14.94 -6.64
N GLN A 319 -14.53 -14.45 -7.16
CA GLN A 319 -14.77 -13.02 -7.34
C GLN A 319 -15.55 -12.47 -6.15
N GLU A 320 -14.91 -11.62 -5.35
CA GLU A 320 -15.50 -11.07 -4.12
C GLU A 320 -16.51 -9.98 -4.40
N THR A 321 -16.30 -9.16 -5.43
CA THR A 321 -17.19 -8.05 -5.79
C THR A 321 -17.45 -8.05 -7.30
N PRO A 322 -18.43 -8.87 -7.78
CA PRO A 322 -18.81 -8.89 -9.19
C PRO A 322 -19.30 -7.53 -9.70
N GLY A 323 -18.81 -7.10 -10.88
CA GLY A 323 -19.14 -5.80 -11.45
C GLY A 323 -18.81 -4.65 -10.51
N GLU A 324 -17.67 -4.74 -9.83
CA GLU A 324 -17.14 -3.74 -8.90
C GLU A 324 -17.27 -2.31 -9.45
N THR A 325 -17.55 -1.32 -8.60
CA THR A 325 -17.75 0.10 -8.98
C THR A 325 -17.33 1.09 -7.89
N TRP A 326 -16.79 0.62 -6.77
CA TRP A 326 -16.49 1.39 -5.55
C TRP A 326 -14.99 1.44 -5.22
N ASP A 327 -14.12 1.04 -6.16
CA ASP A 327 -12.69 0.81 -5.90
C ASP A 327 -12.43 -0.32 -4.88
N TYR A 328 -13.30 -1.33 -4.85
CA TYR A 328 -13.09 -2.50 -4.00
C TYR A 328 -12.12 -3.47 -4.68
N THR A 329 -10.95 -3.62 -4.08
CA THR A 329 -9.89 -4.50 -4.57
C THR A 329 -9.79 -5.76 -3.73
N ALA A 330 -9.31 -6.87 -4.31
CA ALA A 330 -8.96 -8.10 -3.60
C ALA A 330 -7.45 -8.22 -3.35
N THR A 331 -6.74 -7.10 -3.32
CA THR A 331 -5.28 -7.04 -3.24
C THR A 331 -4.74 -6.95 -1.81
N GLN A 332 -5.60 -6.91 -0.80
CA GLN A 332 -5.24 -6.92 0.62
C GLN A 332 -4.61 -8.25 1.01
N SER A 333 -4.04 -8.31 2.22
CA SER A 333 -3.33 -9.51 2.70
C SER A 333 -4.17 -10.78 2.57
N ILE A 334 -3.70 -11.73 1.80
CA ILE A 334 -4.23 -13.10 1.71
C ILE A 334 -3.43 -13.94 2.69
N ILE A 335 -4.09 -14.59 3.66
CA ILE A 335 -3.45 -15.46 4.65
C ILE A 335 -3.87 -16.90 4.42
N LEU A 336 -2.90 -17.83 4.47
CA LEU A 336 -3.18 -19.27 4.43
C LEU A 336 -3.24 -19.83 5.84
N ALA A 337 -4.31 -20.57 6.14
CA ALA A 337 -4.50 -21.24 7.43
C ALA A 337 -5.12 -22.62 7.26
N ASP A 338 -4.94 -23.46 8.27
CA ASP A 338 -5.66 -24.71 8.45
C ASP A 338 -6.60 -24.55 9.64
N LEU A 339 -7.89 -24.70 9.41
CA LEU A 339 -8.93 -24.53 10.41
C LEU A 339 -9.80 -25.78 10.54
N GLU A 340 -10.37 -26.01 11.72
CA GLU A 340 -11.44 -26.98 11.91
C GLU A 340 -12.79 -26.27 11.74
N ILE A 341 -13.53 -26.60 10.69
CA ILE A 341 -14.82 -26.03 10.38
C ILE A 341 -15.84 -27.15 10.33
N ASP A 342 -16.89 -27.07 11.15
CA ASP A 342 -17.94 -28.12 11.30
C ASP A 342 -17.37 -29.49 11.68
N GLY A 343 -16.26 -29.53 12.41
CA GLY A 343 -15.57 -30.76 12.83
C GLY A 343 -14.70 -31.42 11.75
N GLU A 344 -14.48 -30.74 10.61
CA GLU A 344 -13.63 -31.19 9.52
C GLU A 344 -12.45 -30.26 9.33
N PRO A 345 -11.21 -30.79 9.13
CA PRO A 345 -10.05 -29.96 8.81
C PRO A 345 -10.20 -29.36 7.42
N ARG A 346 -9.98 -28.04 7.30
CA ARG A 346 -10.08 -27.28 6.06
C ARG A 346 -8.81 -26.46 5.83
N LYS A 347 -8.31 -26.52 4.63
CA LYS A 347 -7.28 -25.62 4.12
C LYS A 347 -7.94 -24.40 3.57
N VAL A 348 -7.67 -23.22 4.17
CA VAL A 348 -8.44 -22.00 3.85
C VAL A 348 -7.54 -20.82 3.50
N ILE A 349 -8.08 -19.93 2.70
CA ILE A 349 -7.68 -18.55 2.57
C ILE A 349 -8.53 -17.72 3.54
N LEU A 350 -7.87 -16.88 4.33
CA LEU A 350 -8.48 -15.84 5.13
C LEU A 350 -8.21 -14.50 4.44
N HIS A 351 -9.28 -13.76 4.14
CA HIS A 351 -9.15 -12.50 3.41
C HIS A 351 -10.15 -11.45 3.89
N ALA A 352 -9.65 -10.24 4.18
CA ALA A 352 -10.43 -9.07 4.59
C ALA A 352 -10.17 -7.93 3.58
N PRO A 353 -10.85 -7.89 2.43
CA PRO A 353 -10.62 -6.87 1.39
C PRO A 353 -11.26 -5.51 1.72
N LYS A 354 -11.15 -4.56 0.80
CA LYS A 354 -11.74 -3.22 0.90
C LYS A 354 -13.25 -3.23 1.13
N ASN A 355 -13.97 -4.23 0.63
CA ASN A 355 -15.44 -4.29 0.60
C ASN A 355 -16.12 -4.45 1.98
N GLY A 356 -15.33 -4.75 3.03
CA GLY A 356 -15.80 -4.80 4.42
C GLY A 356 -16.29 -6.17 4.90
N PHE A 357 -16.17 -7.22 4.09
CA PHE A 357 -16.50 -8.60 4.48
C PHE A 357 -15.23 -9.41 4.71
N PHE A 358 -15.25 -10.28 5.72
CA PHE A 358 -14.19 -11.25 5.96
C PHE A 358 -14.56 -12.58 5.31
N PHE A 359 -13.73 -13.03 4.38
CA PHE A 359 -13.93 -14.25 3.61
C PHE A 359 -13.10 -15.40 4.16
N VAL A 360 -13.74 -16.57 4.23
CA VAL A 360 -13.08 -17.86 4.40
C VAL A 360 -13.34 -18.68 3.13
N ILE A 361 -12.28 -18.94 2.38
CA ILE A 361 -12.36 -19.59 1.06
C ILE A 361 -11.56 -20.90 1.13
N ASP A 362 -12.14 -22.00 0.65
CA ASP A 362 -11.43 -23.25 0.48
C ASP A 362 -10.30 -23.09 -0.56
N ARG A 363 -9.04 -23.25 -0.15
CA ARG A 363 -7.89 -22.95 -1.00
C ARG A 363 -7.58 -24.02 -2.05
N GLU A 364 -8.20 -25.20 -1.95
CA GLU A 364 -8.09 -26.23 -2.97
C GLU A 364 -9.02 -25.99 -4.16
N THR A 365 -10.21 -25.42 -3.87
CA THR A 365 -11.31 -25.34 -4.86
C THR A 365 -11.76 -23.91 -5.21
N GLY A 366 -11.39 -22.92 -4.40
CA GLY A 366 -11.89 -21.54 -4.51
C GLY A 366 -13.34 -21.38 -4.04
N SER A 367 -13.92 -22.37 -3.34
CA SER A 367 -15.30 -22.30 -2.86
C SER A 367 -15.40 -21.40 -1.62
N LEU A 368 -16.38 -20.48 -1.60
CA LEU A 368 -16.69 -19.68 -0.43
C LEU A 368 -17.28 -20.58 0.68
N LEU A 369 -16.67 -20.55 1.85
CA LEU A 369 -17.13 -21.25 3.05
C LEU A 369 -17.98 -20.33 3.95
N SER A 370 -17.52 -19.11 4.16
CA SER A 370 -18.26 -18.07 4.92
C SER A 370 -17.80 -16.67 4.55
N ALA A 371 -18.70 -15.69 4.75
CA ALA A 371 -18.40 -14.27 4.57
C ALA A 371 -19.36 -13.42 5.43
N GLU A 372 -18.80 -12.69 6.40
CA GLU A 372 -19.55 -11.76 7.26
C GLU A 372 -18.84 -10.40 7.34
N ALA A 373 -19.58 -9.34 7.64
CA ALA A 373 -19.03 -8.00 7.73
C ALA A 373 -18.13 -7.86 8.99
N PHE A 374 -16.86 -7.47 8.80
CA PHE A 374 -15.90 -7.30 9.92
C PHE A 374 -15.84 -5.85 10.45
N VAL A 375 -16.49 -4.92 9.79
CA VAL A 375 -16.70 -3.54 10.24
C VAL A 375 -18.19 -3.22 10.27
N GLU A 376 -18.58 -2.30 11.15
CA GLU A 376 -19.98 -1.87 11.24
C GLU A 376 -20.38 -0.96 10.06
N GLY A 377 -21.67 -0.96 9.75
CA GLY A 377 -22.27 -0.04 8.80
C GLY A 377 -21.99 -0.32 7.34
N VAL A 378 -21.48 -1.49 6.97
CA VAL A 378 -21.40 -1.92 5.57
C VAL A 378 -22.77 -1.80 4.93
N ASN A 379 -22.88 -1.09 3.79
CA ASN A 379 -24.18 -0.74 3.22
C ASN A 379 -24.34 -0.99 1.71
N TRP A 380 -23.26 -1.40 1.02
CA TRP A 380 -23.32 -1.76 -0.39
C TRP A 380 -23.91 -3.16 -0.61
N ALA A 381 -23.80 -4.05 0.37
CA ALA A 381 -24.38 -5.39 0.41
C ALA A 381 -24.81 -5.73 1.85
N THR A 382 -25.70 -6.71 2.01
CA THR A 382 -26.19 -7.18 3.32
C THR A 382 -25.60 -8.53 3.73
N GLY A 383 -24.77 -9.16 2.91
CA GLY A 383 -24.15 -10.46 3.12
C GLY A 383 -23.88 -11.17 1.80
N TYR A 384 -23.59 -12.47 1.90
CA TYR A 384 -23.32 -13.33 0.73
C TYR A 384 -24.24 -14.54 0.72
N ASP A 385 -24.75 -14.89 -0.46
CA ASP A 385 -25.40 -16.18 -0.70
C ASP A 385 -24.35 -17.26 -0.89
N LEU A 386 -24.14 -18.08 0.13
CA LEU A 386 -23.11 -19.13 0.12
C LEU A 386 -23.34 -20.20 -0.96
N SER A 387 -24.59 -20.35 -1.45
CA SER A 387 -24.88 -21.32 -2.50
C SER A 387 -24.37 -20.87 -3.88
N THR A 388 -24.25 -19.56 -4.09
CA THR A 388 -23.78 -18.96 -5.34
C THR A 388 -22.42 -18.26 -5.20
N GLY A 389 -21.97 -18.02 -3.96
CA GLY A 389 -20.78 -17.23 -3.66
C GLY A 389 -20.92 -15.73 -3.96
N ARG A 390 -22.15 -15.22 -4.16
CA ARG A 390 -22.40 -13.85 -4.63
C ARG A 390 -22.90 -12.95 -3.50
N PRO A 391 -22.55 -11.64 -3.54
CA PRO A 391 -23.09 -10.66 -2.58
C PRO A 391 -24.62 -10.50 -2.77
N ILE A 392 -25.30 -10.27 -1.66
CA ILE A 392 -26.69 -9.81 -1.62
C ILE A 392 -26.65 -8.28 -1.63
N GLU A 393 -26.53 -7.72 -2.84
CA GLU A 393 -26.29 -6.28 -3.03
C GLU A 393 -27.47 -5.41 -2.59
N ASN A 394 -27.15 -4.21 -2.11
CA ASN A 394 -28.12 -3.12 -1.97
C ASN A 394 -28.27 -2.43 -3.34
N PRO A 395 -29.45 -2.48 -3.98
CA PRO A 395 -29.61 -1.86 -5.31
C PRO A 395 -29.34 -0.35 -5.35
N ALA A 396 -29.49 0.36 -4.22
CA ALA A 396 -29.18 1.78 -4.14
C ALA A 396 -27.68 2.07 -4.29
N ALA A 397 -26.81 1.09 -4.00
CA ALA A 397 -25.35 1.25 -4.09
C ALA A 397 -24.85 1.37 -5.54
N ARG A 398 -25.63 0.93 -6.53
CA ARG A 398 -25.33 1.10 -7.96
C ARG A 398 -25.70 2.52 -8.40
N PHE A 399 -25.00 3.53 -7.87
CA PHE A 399 -25.24 4.97 -8.08
C PHE A 399 -25.39 5.37 -9.55
N TYR A 400 -24.67 4.72 -10.44
CA TYR A 400 -24.76 4.96 -11.89
C TYR A 400 -26.07 4.45 -12.51
N GLN A 401 -26.76 3.48 -11.88
CA GLN A 401 -28.08 2.98 -12.33
C GLN A 401 -29.22 3.81 -11.75
N THR A 402 -29.10 4.21 -10.48
CA THR A 402 -30.12 5.02 -9.80
C THR A 402 -30.10 6.47 -10.24
N GLY A 403 -28.94 6.99 -10.65
CA GLY A 403 -28.74 8.40 -10.89
C GLY A 403 -28.70 9.25 -9.62
N GLU A 404 -28.65 8.62 -8.45
CA GLU A 404 -28.65 9.26 -7.14
C GLU A 404 -27.29 9.09 -6.46
N THR A 405 -26.86 10.07 -5.65
CA THR A 405 -25.67 9.96 -4.83
C THR A 405 -25.80 8.85 -3.80
N PHE A 406 -24.81 7.98 -3.71
CA PHE A 406 -24.73 6.95 -2.70
C PHE A 406 -23.53 7.19 -1.78
N ILE A 407 -23.75 7.28 -0.48
CA ILE A 407 -22.68 7.33 0.52
C ILE A 407 -22.33 5.90 0.87
N ALA A 408 -21.25 5.39 0.28
CA ALA A 408 -20.78 4.05 0.55
C ALA A 408 -20.02 3.97 1.87
N ASN A 409 -20.27 2.96 2.65
CA ASN A 409 -19.45 2.50 3.75
C ASN A 409 -19.21 0.99 3.58
N PRO A 410 -17.95 0.58 3.35
CA PRO A 410 -16.74 1.38 3.20
C PRO A 410 -16.76 2.29 1.96
N GLY A 411 -15.98 3.38 2.00
CA GLY A 411 -15.61 4.14 0.82
C GLY A 411 -14.40 3.50 0.08
N PRO A 412 -13.77 4.19 -0.89
CA PRO A 412 -12.69 3.65 -1.72
C PRO A 412 -11.36 3.41 -0.96
N ILE A 413 -11.18 4.03 0.20
CA ILE A 413 -10.06 3.69 1.11
C ILE A 413 -10.19 2.24 1.60
N GLY A 414 -11.42 1.72 1.67
CA GLY A 414 -11.73 0.36 2.07
C GLY A 414 -11.80 0.16 3.58
N ALA A 415 -12.51 -0.86 4.01
CA ALA A 415 -12.54 -1.29 5.41
C ALA A 415 -11.19 -1.86 5.87
N HIS A 416 -10.39 -2.36 4.96
CA HIS A 416 -8.99 -2.74 5.12
C HIS A 416 -8.24 -2.37 3.85
N ASN A 417 -6.93 -2.06 3.95
CA ASN A 417 -6.11 -1.69 2.82
C ASN A 417 -4.80 -2.52 2.79
N TRP A 418 -3.71 -1.96 2.29
CA TRP A 418 -2.42 -2.65 2.15
C TRP A 418 -1.72 -2.98 3.49
N GLN A 419 -2.05 -2.29 4.57
CA GLN A 419 -1.46 -2.57 5.88
C GLN A 419 -1.71 -4.03 6.24
N PRO A 420 -0.67 -4.86 6.44
CA PRO A 420 -0.88 -6.29 6.53
C PRO A 420 -1.63 -6.69 7.81
N MET A 421 -2.63 -7.56 7.66
CA MET A 421 -3.26 -8.27 8.76
C MET A 421 -2.39 -9.44 9.23
N ALA A 422 -2.71 -10.06 10.36
CA ALA A 422 -2.02 -11.23 10.88
C ALA A 422 -3.00 -12.30 11.37
N PHE A 423 -2.53 -13.55 11.44
CA PHE A 423 -3.28 -14.67 12.04
C PHE A 423 -2.42 -15.38 13.07
N SER A 424 -2.94 -15.57 14.27
CA SER A 424 -2.26 -16.36 15.30
C SER A 424 -2.85 -17.76 15.40
N PRO A 425 -2.08 -18.81 15.11
CA PRO A 425 -2.54 -20.18 15.28
C PRO A 425 -2.77 -20.56 16.76
N MET A 426 -2.25 -19.76 17.70
CA MET A 426 -2.43 -19.98 19.14
C MET A 426 -3.81 -19.53 19.64
N THR A 427 -4.31 -18.40 19.11
CA THR A 427 -5.63 -17.87 19.47
C THR A 427 -6.72 -18.27 18.48
N GLY A 428 -6.34 -18.67 17.27
CA GLY A 428 -7.26 -18.92 16.15
C GLY A 428 -7.88 -17.64 15.58
N LEU A 429 -7.31 -16.46 15.90
CA LEU A 429 -7.87 -15.16 15.50
C LEU A 429 -7.05 -14.51 14.38
N ALA A 430 -7.76 -13.84 13.48
CA ALA A 430 -7.20 -12.90 12.52
C ALA A 430 -7.27 -11.48 13.11
N TYR A 431 -6.17 -10.71 12.99
CA TYR A 431 -6.09 -9.34 13.48
C TYR A 431 -6.01 -8.38 12.31
N ILE A 432 -7.00 -7.48 12.20
CA ILE A 432 -7.24 -6.66 11.01
C ILE A 432 -7.08 -5.19 11.37
N PRO A 433 -6.18 -4.44 10.69
CA PRO A 433 -6.12 -2.98 10.79
C PRO A 433 -7.26 -2.37 9.96
N ALA A 434 -8.42 -2.21 10.59
CA ALA A 434 -9.66 -1.82 9.94
C ALA A 434 -9.85 -0.29 9.88
N ASN A 435 -10.56 0.16 8.86
CA ASN A 435 -10.90 1.56 8.63
C ASN A 435 -12.43 1.72 8.48
N ILE A 436 -12.97 2.81 9.01
CA ILE A 436 -14.33 3.27 8.78
C ILE A 436 -14.23 4.65 8.15
N VAL A 437 -14.31 4.70 6.82
CA VAL A 437 -14.15 5.92 6.01
C VAL A 437 -15.26 5.92 4.94
N PRO A 438 -16.46 6.39 5.27
CA PRO A 438 -17.53 6.51 4.30
C PRO A 438 -17.22 7.60 3.26
N GLN A 439 -17.69 7.39 2.01
CA GLN A 439 -17.53 8.36 0.93
C GLN A 439 -18.71 8.41 -0.01
N ALA A 440 -19.00 9.62 -0.53
CA ALA A 440 -20.05 9.82 -1.52
C ALA A 440 -19.58 9.43 -2.92
N PHE A 441 -20.34 8.55 -3.58
CA PHE A 441 -20.26 8.27 -5.01
C PHE A 441 -21.36 9.03 -5.72
N ILE A 442 -20.97 10.02 -6.52
CA ILE A 442 -21.86 10.95 -7.19
C ILE A 442 -21.90 10.62 -8.69
N PRO A 443 -23.09 10.40 -9.27
CA PRO A 443 -23.21 10.09 -10.69
C PRO A 443 -22.65 11.21 -11.57
N PRO A 444 -22.03 10.89 -12.72
CA PRO A 444 -21.71 11.89 -13.73
C PRO A 444 -22.96 12.62 -14.22
N THR A 445 -22.91 13.95 -14.26
CA THR A 445 -24.03 14.80 -14.73
C THR A 445 -23.75 15.49 -16.06
N THR A 446 -22.52 15.42 -16.54
CA THR A 446 -22.07 16.02 -17.80
C THR A 446 -21.19 15.05 -18.57
N GLU A 447 -21.02 15.29 -19.88
CA GLU A 447 -20.09 14.55 -20.71
C GLU A 447 -18.64 14.63 -20.16
N ALA A 448 -18.25 15.80 -19.65
CA ALA A 448 -16.92 15.99 -19.04
C ALA A 448 -16.68 15.11 -17.81
N HIS A 449 -17.72 14.80 -17.02
CA HIS A 449 -17.59 13.89 -15.87
C HIS A 449 -17.52 12.41 -16.29
N SER A 450 -17.94 12.10 -17.51
CA SER A 450 -17.98 10.74 -18.05
C SER A 450 -16.79 10.43 -18.96
N ALA A 451 -16.05 11.46 -19.42
CA ALA A 451 -14.89 11.29 -20.29
C ALA A 451 -13.68 10.77 -19.49
N LEU A 452 -12.85 9.96 -20.14
CA LEU A 452 -11.52 9.64 -19.63
C LEU A 452 -10.66 10.90 -19.61
N ASP A 453 -9.93 11.10 -18.55
CA ASP A 453 -9.05 12.24 -18.36
C ASP A 453 -7.60 11.83 -18.71
N PRO A 454 -6.95 12.46 -19.67
CA PRO A 454 -5.58 12.13 -20.05
C PRO A 454 -4.54 12.49 -18.97
N VAL A 455 -4.90 13.38 -18.07
CA VAL A 455 -4.05 13.81 -16.93
C VAL A 455 -4.87 13.66 -15.66
N GLY A 456 -5.17 12.43 -15.26
CA GLY A 456 -6.05 12.33 -14.13
C GLY A 456 -6.37 10.94 -13.65
N PHE A 457 -7.25 10.95 -12.70
CA PHE A 457 -7.66 9.82 -11.91
C PHE A 457 -9.04 9.36 -12.42
N ASN A 458 -9.06 8.35 -13.29
CA ASN A 458 -10.24 7.90 -14.03
C ASN A 458 -11.19 7.06 -13.15
N THR A 459 -11.99 7.72 -12.35
CA THR A 459 -12.97 7.07 -11.46
C THR A 459 -14.37 7.00 -12.06
N GLY A 460 -14.74 7.96 -12.91
CA GLY A 460 -16.09 8.07 -13.44
C GLY A 460 -17.13 8.42 -12.35
N THR A 461 -16.70 9.10 -11.29
CA THR A 461 -17.56 9.73 -10.27
C THR A 461 -17.40 11.26 -10.37
N ASN A 462 -18.46 11.99 -10.04
CA ASN A 462 -18.44 13.46 -10.08
C ASN A 462 -17.83 14.03 -8.80
N TRP A 463 -16.52 14.21 -8.78
CA TRP A 463 -15.80 14.83 -7.66
C TRP A 463 -16.13 16.32 -7.48
N GLU A 464 -16.52 17.02 -8.56
CA GLU A 464 -16.79 18.46 -8.53
C GLU A 464 -17.90 18.85 -7.54
N ASP A 465 -18.86 17.94 -7.31
CA ASP A 465 -19.96 18.14 -6.37
C ASP A 465 -19.73 17.46 -5.00
N GLY A 466 -18.53 16.87 -4.80
CA GLY A 466 -18.17 16.12 -3.59
C GLY A 466 -17.48 16.94 -2.48
N ALA A 467 -17.53 18.26 -2.53
CA ALA A 467 -16.86 19.14 -1.59
C ALA A 467 -17.30 18.90 -0.13
N LEU A 468 -16.35 18.85 0.81
CA LEU A 468 -16.64 18.83 2.21
C LEU A 468 -17.23 20.18 2.66
N PRO A 469 -18.15 20.18 3.66
CA PRO A 469 -18.73 21.41 4.17
C PRO A 469 -17.69 22.29 4.86
N ARG A 470 -17.87 23.62 4.76
CA ARG A 470 -16.98 24.60 5.40
C ARG A 470 -17.37 24.94 6.83
N ASP A 471 -18.62 24.65 7.24
CA ASP A 471 -19.04 24.91 8.60
C ASP A 471 -18.43 23.91 9.59
N GLU A 472 -17.87 24.43 10.68
CA GLU A 472 -17.10 23.63 11.65
C GLU A 472 -17.93 22.56 12.36
N ALA A 473 -19.22 22.74 12.55
CA ALA A 473 -20.04 21.78 13.28
C ALA A 473 -20.31 20.54 12.43
N THR A 474 -20.68 20.75 11.17
CA THR A 474 -20.86 19.65 10.21
C THR A 474 -19.53 18.95 9.92
N MET A 475 -18.45 19.72 9.76
CA MET A 475 -17.11 19.16 9.53
C MET A 475 -16.67 18.29 10.71
N ARG A 476 -16.82 18.75 11.96
CA ARG A 476 -16.53 17.92 13.16
C ARG A 476 -17.38 16.65 13.19
N SER A 477 -18.64 16.71 12.80
CA SER A 477 -19.50 15.53 12.73
C SER A 477 -19.01 14.51 11.69
N LEU A 478 -18.58 14.98 10.51
CA LEU A 478 -18.01 14.12 9.46
C LEU A 478 -16.68 13.50 9.90
N ILE A 479 -15.77 14.30 10.46
CA ILE A 479 -14.48 13.81 10.97
C ILE A 479 -14.71 12.75 12.07
N SER A 480 -15.67 12.92 12.96
CA SER A 480 -15.96 11.93 14.00
C SER A 480 -16.51 10.58 13.48
N ALA A 481 -16.99 10.55 12.25
CA ALA A 481 -17.39 9.32 11.57
C ALA A 481 -16.24 8.58 10.90
N VAL A 482 -15.09 9.26 10.75
CA VAL A 482 -13.86 8.71 10.14
C VAL A 482 -12.94 8.22 11.24
N ARG A 483 -12.79 6.89 11.36
CA ARG A 483 -12.01 6.28 12.43
C ARG A 483 -11.33 4.99 12.00
N GLY A 484 -10.40 4.50 12.82
CA GLY A 484 -9.76 3.20 12.65
C GLY A 484 -10.16 2.22 13.74
N GLN A 485 -9.87 0.95 13.50
CA GLN A 485 -10.04 -0.12 14.48
C GLN A 485 -8.94 -1.16 14.35
N LEU A 486 -8.56 -1.80 15.47
CA LEU A 486 -7.91 -3.10 15.46
C LEU A 486 -8.99 -4.14 15.81
N VAL A 487 -9.30 -5.00 14.86
CA VAL A 487 -10.33 -6.05 15.04
C VAL A 487 -9.66 -7.40 15.17
N ALA A 488 -9.92 -8.12 16.26
CA ALA A 488 -9.59 -9.53 16.40
C ALA A 488 -10.81 -10.37 15.98
N TRP A 489 -10.72 -10.99 14.83
CA TRP A 489 -11.79 -11.71 14.17
C TRP A 489 -11.65 -13.21 14.32
N ASP A 490 -12.70 -13.88 14.73
CA ASP A 490 -12.77 -15.35 14.74
C ASP A 490 -13.26 -15.83 13.36
N PRO A 491 -12.38 -16.44 12.54
CA PRO A 491 -12.74 -16.85 11.17
C PRO A 491 -13.72 -18.01 11.11
N VAL A 492 -13.86 -18.78 12.19
CA VAL A 492 -14.81 -19.91 12.28
C VAL A 492 -16.19 -19.43 12.75
N ALA A 493 -16.21 -18.64 13.84
CA ALA A 493 -17.46 -18.06 14.35
C ALA A 493 -17.99 -16.90 13.50
N GLN A 494 -17.15 -16.29 12.66
CA GLN A 494 -17.45 -15.12 11.85
C GLN A 494 -17.94 -13.94 12.70
N GLU A 495 -17.23 -13.66 13.78
CA GLU A 495 -17.53 -12.54 14.68
C GLU A 495 -16.25 -11.93 15.29
N ALA A 496 -16.30 -10.66 15.66
CA ALA A 496 -15.23 -10.03 16.41
C ALA A 496 -15.19 -10.54 17.85
N ARG A 497 -14.06 -11.03 18.30
CA ARG A 497 -13.83 -11.43 19.71
C ARG A 497 -13.56 -10.22 20.58
N TRP A 498 -12.83 -9.26 20.07
CA TRP A 498 -12.56 -7.96 20.66
C TRP A 498 -12.19 -6.92 19.59
N THR A 499 -12.35 -5.66 19.92
CA THR A 499 -12.02 -4.52 19.03
C THR A 499 -11.41 -3.39 19.87
N VAL A 500 -10.40 -2.73 19.31
CA VAL A 500 -9.83 -1.47 19.83
C VAL A 500 -10.14 -0.37 18.84
N ASP A 501 -10.75 0.73 19.32
CA ASP A 501 -11.06 1.90 18.49
C ASP A 501 -9.89 2.89 18.47
N TYR A 502 -9.69 3.54 17.33
CA TYR A 502 -8.75 4.63 17.12
C TYR A 502 -9.45 5.85 16.54
N ASP A 503 -9.03 7.04 16.97
CA ASP A 503 -9.60 8.32 16.52
C ASP A 503 -9.36 8.62 15.04
N THR A 504 -8.45 7.91 14.37
CA THR A 504 -8.13 8.08 12.95
C THR A 504 -7.91 6.73 12.26
N PRO A 505 -8.26 6.58 11.00
CA PRO A 505 -7.92 5.42 10.19
C PRO A 505 -6.44 5.43 9.80
N TRP A 506 -6.05 4.47 8.95
CA TRP A 506 -4.72 4.38 8.36
C TRP A 506 -3.64 3.99 9.37
N ASN A 507 -4.01 3.13 10.34
CA ASN A 507 -3.09 2.58 11.33
C ASN A 507 -2.26 1.46 10.72
N GLY A 508 -1.12 1.14 11.36
CA GLY A 508 -0.11 0.24 10.82
C GLY A 508 -0.52 -1.22 10.73
N GLY A 509 0.29 -1.98 9.99
CA GLY A 509 0.15 -3.44 9.88
C GLY A 509 0.48 -4.17 11.18
N ILE A 510 0.03 -5.41 11.26
CA ILE A 510 0.03 -6.22 12.47
C ILE A 510 1.24 -7.18 12.52
N LEU A 511 1.73 -7.43 13.72
CA LEU A 511 2.64 -8.52 14.08
C LEU A 511 2.04 -9.29 15.26
N THR A 512 2.03 -10.61 15.19
CA THR A 512 1.67 -11.48 16.33
C THR A 512 2.82 -12.38 16.74
N THR A 513 2.87 -12.77 18.03
CA THR A 513 3.93 -13.63 18.56
C THR A 513 3.40 -14.72 19.48
N ALA A 514 4.20 -15.77 19.70
CA ALA A 514 3.90 -16.83 20.67
C ALA A 514 3.89 -16.31 22.12
N GLY A 515 4.36 -15.09 22.39
CA GLY A 515 4.25 -14.43 23.68
C GLY A 515 2.85 -13.91 24.03
N ASN A 516 1.81 -14.30 23.30
CA ASN A 516 0.42 -13.82 23.42
C ASN A 516 0.31 -12.30 23.19
N LEU A 517 1.04 -11.78 22.19
CA LEU A 517 1.07 -10.34 21.87
C LEU A 517 0.63 -10.07 20.43
N VAL A 518 -0.05 -8.94 20.28
CA VAL A 518 -0.33 -8.25 19.02
C VAL A 518 0.33 -6.89 19.07
N PHE A 519 1.16 -6.57 18.09
CA PHE A 519 1.79 -5.26 17.94
C PHE A 519 1.17 -4.51 16.76
N GLN A 520 0.90 -3.23 16.98
CA GLN A 520 0.42 -2.32 15.93
C GLN A 520 0.97 -0.90 16.14
N GLY A 521 1.34 -0.25 15.03
CA GLY A 521 1.58 1.17 15.00
C GLY A 521 0.31 1.97 14.73
N THR A 522 0.30 3.27 15.12
CA THR A 522 -0.82 4.17 14.86
C THR A 522 -0.42 5.32 13.94
N ALA A 523 -1.38 5.86 13.19
CA ALA A 523 -1.19 7.05 12.38
C ALA A 523 -0.84 8.30 13.22
N THR A 524 -1.18 8.27 14.51
CA THR A 524 -0.90 9.34 15.49
C THR A 524 0.50 9.30 16.09
N GLY A 525 1.30 8.28 15.78
CA GLY A 525 2.71 8.21 16.21
C GLY A 525 2.94 7.40 17.49
N GLN A 526 2.13 6.38 17.75
CA GLN A 526 2.33 5.43 18.82
C GLN A 526 2.64 4.04 18.27
N PHE A 527 3.47 3.28 18.97
CA PHE A 527 3.62 1.85 18.77
C PHE A 527 3.14 1.11 20.00
N LYS A 528 2.23 0.15 19.83
CA LYS A 528 1.46 -0.45 20.92
C LYS A 528 1.55 -1.97 20.93
N ALA A 529 1.40 -2.56 22.11
CA ALA A 529 1.27 -3.99 22.31
C ALA A 529 -0.01 -4.30 23.08
N TYR A 530 -0.75 -5.28 22.56
CA TYR A 530 -2.00 -5.78 23.14
C TYR A 530 -1.89 -7.26 23.47
N ALA A 531 -2.62 -7.73 24.49
CA ALA A 531 -2.84 -9.15 24.72
C ALA A 531 -3.64 -9.74 23.55
N ALA A 532 -3.12 -10.77 22.91
CA ALA A 532 -3.69 -11.32 21.68
C ALA A 532 -5.09 -11.94 21.90
N ASP A 533 -5.35 -12.48 23.06
CA ASP A 533 -6.60 -13.14 23.43
C ASP A 533 -7.70 -12.18 23.90
N THR A 534 -7.34 -11.00 24.47
CA THR A 534 -8.30 -10.09 25.11
C THR A 534 -8.36 -8.68 24.53
N GLY A 535 -7.32 -8.24 23.80
CA GLY A 535 -7.21 -6.87 23.31
C GLY A 535 -6.81 -5.85 24.39
N GLU A 536 -6.46 -6.28 25.61
CA GLU A 536 -5.94 -5.37 26.65
C GLU A 536 -4.65 -4.71 26.18
N GLU A 537 -4.57 -3.38 26.25
CA GLU A 537 -3.33 -2.64 25.98
C GLU A 537 -2.35 -2.87 27.13
N LEU A 538 -1.24 -3.54 26.84
CA LEU A 538 -0.23 -3.90 27.82
C LEU A 538 0.96 -2.93 27.83
N TRP A 539 1.20 -2.25 26.71
CA TRP A 539 2.31 -1.32 26.55
C TRP A 539 2.09 -0.38 25.36
N SER A 540 2.59 0.84 25.46
CA SER A 540 2.66 1.80 24.36
C SER A 540 3.89 2.70 24.48
N MET A 541 4.35 3.20 23.32
CA MET A 541 5.46 4.15 23.21
C MET A 541 5.14 5.21 22.15
N GLU A 542 5.38 6.47 22.49
CA GLU A 542 5.37 7.58 21.53
C GLU A 542 6.63 7.53 20.66
N VAL A 543 6.43 7.48 19.33
CA VAL A 543 7.52 7.38 18.35
C VAL A 543 7.60 8.55 17.38
N GLN A 544 6.90 9.63 17.72
CA GLN A 544 6.97 10.98 17.12
C GLN A 544 6.45 11.09 15.69
N SER A 545 6.16 9.99 14.99
CA SER A 545 5.63 10.01 13.62
C SER A 545 4.75 8.78 13.41
N GLY A 546 3.82 8.83 12.43
CA GLY A 546 2.95 7.70 12.13
C GLY A 546 3.73 6.42 11.84
N VAL A 547 3.20 5.28 12.28
CA VAL A 547 3.72 3.94 12.00
C VAL A 547 2.71 3.21 11.14
N LEU A 548 3.01 3.03 9.86
CA LEU A 548 2.08 2.48 8.86
C LEU A 548 2.45 1.07 8.42
N ALA A 549 3.76 0.77 8.36
CA ALA A 549 4.26 -0.56 8.02
C ALA A 549 3.98 -1.59 9.12
N GLY A 550 4.05 -2.86 8.77
CA GLY A 550 4.09 -3.93 9.76
C GLY A 550 5.47 -4.06 10.43
N ALA A 551 5.49 -4.45 11.70
CA ALA A 551 6.72 -4.77 12.40
C ALA A 551 7.23 -6.18 12.07
N SER A 552 8.50 -6.44 12.38
CA SER A 552 9.14 -7.76 12.39
C SER A 552 9.79 -8.06 13.74
N THR A 553 9.99 -9.35 14.05
CA THR A 553 10.69 -9.77 15.28
C THR A 553 11.68 -10.89 14.98
N PHE A 554 12.83 -10.88 15.66
CA PHE A 554 13.98 -11.72 15.35
C PHE A 554 14.90 -11.83 16.57
N LEU A 555 15.93 -12.66 16.49
CA LEU A 555 16.94 -12.83 17.55
C LEU A 555 18.27 -12.17 17.16
N ILE A 556 18.86 -11.43 18.10
CA ILE A 556 20.26 -11.01 18.06
C ILE A 556 20.98 -11.65 19.24
N ASP A 557 21.98 -12.50 18.98
CA ASP A 557 22.73 -13.22 20.01
C ASP A 557 21.81 -13.94 21.03
N GLY A 558 20.69 -14.49 20.54
CA GLY A 558 19.70 -15.20 21.32
C GLY A 558 18.71 -14.32 22.10
N VAL A 559 18.72 -13.00 21.91
CA VAL A 559 17.79 -12.04 22.55
C VAL A 559 16.78 -11.55 21.51
N GLN A 560 15.50 -11.60 21.87
CA GLN A 560 14.40 -11.16 20.99
C GLN A 560 14.37 -9.63 20.85
N HIS A 561 14.23 -9.19 19.61
CA HIS A 561 14.07 -7.78 19.19
C HIS A 561 12.84 -7.62 18.32
N ILE A 562 12.32 -6.39 18.26
CA ILE A 562 11.22 -5.98 17.36
C ILE A 562 11.70 -4.78 16.56
N ALA A 563 11.47 -4.76 15.27
CA ALA A 563 11.79 -3.64 14.38
C ALA A 563 10.57 -3.15 13.62
N PHE A 564 10.49 -1.83 13.42
CA PHE A 564 9.48 -1.17 12.60
C PHE A 564 9.99 0.17 12.09
N THR A 565 9.29 0.74 11.10
CA THR A 565 9.60 2.06 10.55
C THR A 565 8.54 3.07 10.91
N THR A 566 8.94 4.33 11.08
CA THR A 566 8.06 5.49 11.20
C THR A 566 8.09 6.32 9.93
N GLY A 567 6.99 6.98 9.59
CA GLY A 567 6.85 7.86 8.42
C GLY A 567 5.41 7.91 7.95
N ARG A 568 4.89 9.13 7.72
CA ARG A 568 3.51 9.38 7.29
C ARG A 568 3.40 9.42 5.78
N GLY A 569 2.21 9.12 5.25
CA GLY A 569 1.86 9.23 3.83
C GLY A 569 0.89 8.15 3.36
N GLY A 570 0.95 7.85 2.08
CA GLY A 570 0.02 6.93 1.44
C GLY A 570 -1.33 7.57 1.14
N ALA A 571 -2.25 6.79 0.55
CA ALA A 571 -3.46 7.29 -0.07
C ALA A 571 -4.32 8.19 0.85
N PHE A 572 -4.66 7.73 2.05
CA PHE A 572 -5.54 8.49 2.94
C PHE A 572 -4.92 9.82 3.35
N GLN A 573 -3.67 9.83 3.81
CA GLN A 573 -3.02 11.04 4.34
C GLN A 573 -2.71 12.08 3.25
N ILE A 574 -2.62 11.67 1.98
CA ILE A 574 -2.47 12.60 0.85
C ILE A 574 -3.81 13.21 0.46
N THR A 575 -4.86 12.39 0.37
CA THR A 575 -6.16 12.80 -0.21
C THR A 575 -7.12 13.44 0.79
N ALA A 576 -7.12 12.97 2.04
CA ALA A 576 -8.10 13.38 3.05
C ALA A 576 -8.00 14.87 3.45
N GLY A 577 -6.79 15.45 3.38
CA GLY A 577 -6.60 16.89 3.60
C GLY A 577 -7.22 17.40 4.91
N ALA A 578 -8.25 18.21 4.79
CA ALA A 578 -8.96 18.78 5.95
C ALA A 578 -9.69 17.74 6.81
N ALA A 579 -9.93 16.53 6.30
CA ALA A 579 -10.54 15.43 7.06
C ALA A 579 -9.50 14.58 7.84
N ASP A 580 -8.21 14.75 7.58
CA ASP A 580 -7.14 14.08 8.34
C ASP A 580 -6.81 14.88 9.61
N ILE A 581 -7.23 14.42 10.78
CA ILE A 581 -6.93 15.04 12.07
C ILE A 581 -5.44 15.08 12.40
N THR A 582 -4.62 14.26 11.75
CA THR A 582 -3.16 14.21 11.97
C THR A 582 -2.40 15.23 11.10
N ALA A 583 -3.06 15.82 10.10
CA ALA A 583 -2.46 16.78 9.18
C ALA A 583 -1.96 18.04 9.94
N GLY A 584 -0.64 18.28 9.89
CA GLY A 584 0.00 19.37 10.60
C GLY A 584 0.11 19.21 12.12
N GLN A 585 -0.35 18.09 12.68
CA GLN A 585 -0.27 17.77 14.12
C GLN A 585 0.86 16.76 14.39
N VAL A 586 0.96 15.74 13.57
CA VAL A 586 1.97 14.68 13.69
C VAL A 586 3.11 14.98 12.72
N PRO A 587 4.36 15.14 13.18
CA PRO A 587 5.50 15.37 12.30
C PRO A 587 5.76 14.15 11.40
N ASN A 588 6.37 14.37 10.25
CA ASN A 588 6.83 13.29 9.39
C ASN A 588 8.33 13.08 9.59
N VAL A 589 8.69 12.13 10.44
CA VAL A 589 10.07 11.80 10.81
C VAL A 589 10.33 10.34 10.49
N PRO A 590 10.85 10.02 9.30
CA PRO A 590 11.14 8.65 8.94
C PRO A 590 12.31 8.10 9.75
N ARG A 591 12.07 7.00 10.44
CA ARG A 591 13.09 6.29 11.23
C ARG A 591 12.87 4.79 11.16
N LEU A 592 13.95 4.05 11.28
CA LEU A 592 13.97 2.65 11.64
C LEU A 592 14.22 2.57 13.14
N ILE A 593 13.34 1.90 13.86
CA ILE A 593 13.40 1.75 15.32
C ILE A 593 13.48 0.26 15.67
N VAL A 594 14.40 -0.10 16.55
CA VAL A 594 14.54 -1.45 17.06
C VAL A 594 14.38 -1.44 18.57
N LEU A 595 13.50 -2.32 19.05
CA LEU A 595 13.17 -2.48 20.48
C LEU A 595 13.70 -3.80 21.02
N ARG A 596 13.95 -3.82 22.34
CA ARG A 596 14.21 -5.03 23.15
C ARG A 596 13.78 -4.81 24.58
N LEU A 597 13.68 -5.88 25.38
CA LEU A 597 13.53 -5.73 26.82
C LEU A 597 14.72 -4.98 27.40
N ASP A 598 14.45 -4.12 28.39
CA ASP A 598 15.43 -3.25 29.07
C ASP A 598 16.23 -2.35 28.09
N GLY A 599 15.66 -2.01 26.94
CA GLY A 599 16.22 -1.02 26.02
C GLY A 599 16.22 0.38 26.65
N THR A 600 17.32 1.13 26.50
CA THR A 600 17.52 2.46 27.12
C THR A 600 17.78 3.58 26.11
N GLY A 601 17.64 3.27 24.82
CA GLY A 601 17.76 4.28 23.74
C GLY A 601 16.71 5.38 23.85
N VAL A 602 17.04 6.54 23.32
CA VAL A 602 16.15 7.73 23.31
C VAL A 602 16.11 8.23 21.87
N LEU A 603 14.92 8.56 21.40
CA LEU A 603 14.78 9.22 20.08
C LEU A 603 15.33 10.65 20.16
N PRO A 604 15.94 11.15 19.08
CA PRO A 604 16.22 12.59 18.95
C PRO A 604 14.93 13.40 19.06
N ASP A 605 15.05 14.67 19.47
CA ASP A 605 13.90 15.57 19.54
C ASP A 605 13.15 15.63 18.21
N ALA A 606 11.82 15.63 18.26
CA ALA A 606 11.01 15.81 17.07
C ALA A 606 11.23 17.23 16.49
N PRO A 607 11.26 17.37 15.16
CA PRO A 607 11.28 18.68 14.55
C PRO A 607 9.99 19.44 14.91
N ASP A 608 10.11 20.76 15.02
CA ASP A 608 8.96 21.64 15.21
C ASP A 608 8.05 21.55 13.97
N THR A 609 6.76 21.33 14.20
CA THR A 609 5.74 21.30 13.15
C THR A 609 5.12 22.68 12.88
N GLU A 610 5.47 23.69 13.70
CA GLU A 610 4.97 25.04 13.48
C GLU A 610 5.42 25.58 12.13
N ARG A 611 4.45 25.91 11.28
CA ARG A 611 4.70 26.59 10.01
C ARG A 611 4.65 28.09 10.20
N GLU A 612 5.55 28.79 9.51
CA GLU A 612 5.45 30.24 9.41
C GLU A 612 4.15 30.60 8.67
N LEU A 613 3.33 31.45 9.31
CA LEU A 613 2.09 31.94 8.72
C LEU A 613 2.43 33.06 7.72
N LEU A 614 2.47 32.71 6.45
CA LEU A 614 2.61 33.69 5.38
C LEU A 614 1.30 34.45 5.18
N ASP A 615 1.41 35.75 4.87
CA ASP A 615 0.24 36.54 4.46
C ASP A 615 -0.14 36.14 3.04
N PRO A 616 -1.33 35.52 2.83
CA PRO A 616 -1.79 35.22 1.49
C PRO A 616 -2.15 36.52 0.74
N PRO A 617 -2.21 36.49 -0.60
CA PRO A 617 -2.81 37.58 -1.38
C PRO A 617 -4.25 37.83 -0.91
N GLU A 618 -4.75 39.05 -1.12
CA GLU A 618 -6.15 39.39 -0.86
C GLU A 618 -7.08 38.51 -1.72
N SER A 619 -8.13 37.96 -1.10
CA SER A 619 -9.17 37.22 -1.84
C SER A 619 -10.02 38.16 -2.66
N THR A 620 -9.86 38.14 -3.96
CA THR A 620 -10.56 39.01 -4.93
C THR A 620 -11.57 38.28 -5.81
N GLY A 621 -11.70 36.94 -5.64
CA GLY A 621 -12.63 36.11 -6.38
C GLY A 621 -14.10 36.40 -6.00
N THR A 622 -15.00 36.40 -7.00
CA THR A 622 -16.44 36.40 -6.69
C THR A 622 -16.86 35.05 -6.09
N PRO A 623 -17.97 34.99 -5.35
CA PRO A 623 -18.46 33.71 -4.80
C PRO A 623 -18.61 32.62 -5.86
N GLU A 624 -19.04 32.96 -7.06
CA GLU A 624 -19.20 32.03 -8.20
C GLU A 624 -17.85 31.52 -8.71
N GLN A 625 -16.84 32.41 -8.78
CA GLN A 625 -15.47 32.02 -9.17
C GLN A 625 -14.85 31.08 -8.11
N ILE A 626 -15.02 31.39 -6.84
CA ILE A 626 -14.51 30.58 -5.73
C ILE A 626 -15.17 29.19 -5.76
N ALA A 627 -16.50 29.12 -5.92
CA ALA A 627 -17.22 27.85 -6.03
C ALA A 627 -16.77 27.03 -7.25
N ARG A 628 -16.61 27.67 -8.41
CA ARG A 628 -16.08 26.99 -9.59
C ARG A 628 -14.63 26.54 -9.41
N GLY A 629 -13.80 27.36 -8.76
CA GLY A 629 -12.43 27.01 -8.43
C GLY A 629 -12.34 25.79 -7.50
N GLN A 630 -13.24 25.68 -6.52
CA GLN A 630 -13.36 24.52 -5.66
C GLN A 630 -13.66 23.24 -6.46
N GLN A 631 -14.64 23.29 -7.34
CA GLN A 631 -15.00 22.17 -8.21
C GLN A 631 -13.80 21.67 -9.04
N LEU A 632 -13.12 22.59 -9.71
CA LEU A 632 -11.95 22.26 -10.51
C LEU A 632 -10.79 21.72 -9.66
N TYR A 633 -10.61 22.28 -8.45
CA TYR A 633 -9.60 21.80 -7.50
C TYR A 633 -9.88 20.35 -7.08
N LEU A 634 -11.11 20.02 -6.75
CA LEU A 634 -11.50 18.65 -6.38
C LEU A 634 -11.24 17.66 -7.51
N ARG A 635 -11.42 18.07 -8.74
CA ARG A 635 -11.21 17.22 -9.91
C ARG A 635 -9.73 16.99 -10.22
N TYR A 636 -8.89 18.05 -10.18
CA TYR A 636 -7.53 17.99 -10.73
C TYR A 636 -6.42 18.07 -9.68
N CYS A 637 -6.69 18.57 -8.49
CA CYS A 637 -5.64 18.88 -7.51
C CYS A 637 -5.74 18.07 -6.21
N MET A 638 -6.96 17.73 -5.77
CA MET A 638 -7.25 17.13 -4.46
C MET A 638 -6.48 15.83 -4.25
N VAL A 639 -6.39 14.98 -5.25
CA VAL A 639 -5.78 13.64 -5.14
C VAL A 639 -4.32 13.68 -4.68
N CYS A 640 -3.62 14.80 -4.97
CA CYS A 640 -2.23 15.00 -4.56
C CYS A 640 -2.07 16.04 -3.44
N HIS A 641 -2.96 17.05 -3.38
CA HIS A 641 -2.82 18.20 -2.47
C HIS A 641 -3.84 18.22 -1.33
N GLY A 642 -4.67 17.18 -1.22
CA GLY A 642 -5.65 17.00 -0.16
C GLY A 642 -6.91 17.86 -0.30
N GLU A 643 -8.00 17.41 0.31
CA GLU A 643 -9.26 18.13 0.34
C GLU A 643 -9.10 19.49 1.07
N GLY A 644 -9.76 20.54 0.54
CA GLY A 644 -9.68 21.88 1.10
C GLY A 644 -8.35 22.61 0.92
N ALA A 645 -7.49 22.15 0.00
CA ALA A 645 -6.11 22.61 -0.20
C ALA A 645 -5.19 22.40 1.01
N VAL A 646 -5.55 21.49 1.91
CA VAL A 646 -4.79 21.13 3.12
C VAL A 646 -3.85 19.98 2.79
N GLY A 647 -2.56 20.26 2.72
CA GLY A 647 -1.57 19.20 2.51
C GLY A 647 -1.37 18.34 3.75
N GLY A 648 -1.26 17.00 3.56
CA GLY A 648 -1.01 16.01 4.61
C GLY A 648 0.44 16.00 5.15
N GLY A 649 1.31 16.94 4.73
CA GLY A 649 2.71 16.99 5.14
C GLY A 649 3.67 16.21 4.23
N ILE A 650 3.15 15.64 3.13
CA ILE A 650 3.92 14.89 2.11
C ILE A 650 4.10 15.75 0.86
N ASN A 651 3.00 16.16 0.26
CA ASN A 651 2.97 17.12 -0.84
C ASN A 651 2.72 18.53 -0.30
N PRO A 652 3.09 19.59 -1.05
CA PRO A 652 2.94 20.95 -0.57
C PRO A 652 1.50 21.31 -0.20
N ASP A 653 1.34 21.89 0.96
CA ASP A 653 0.10 22.54 1.36
C ASP A 653 -0.07 23.82 0.54
N MET A 654 -1.05 23.84 -0.35
CA MET A 654 -1.18 24.90 -1.34
C MET A 654 -1.55 26.25 -0.73
N ARG A 655 -2.15 26.27 0.48
CA ARG A 655 -2.50 27.50 1.21
C ARG A 655 -1.27 28.33 1.60
N PHE A 656 -0.10 27.69 1.72
CA PHE A 656 1.19 28.31 2.04
C PHE A 656 2.10 28.49 0.82
N SER A 657 1.58 28.26 -0.39
CA SER A 657 2.38 28.34 -1.61
C SER A 657 2.72 29.78 -1.99
N SER A 658 4.00 30.08 -2.18
CA SER A 658 4.47 31.37 -2.72
C SER A 658 3.96 31.67 -4.14
N PHE A 659 3.58 30.64 -4.90
CA PHE A 659 3.03 30.80 -6.25
C PHE A 659 1.65 31.50 -6.24
N LEU A 660 0.97 31.57 -5.10
CA LEU A 660 -0.28 32.31 -4.96
C LEU A 660 -0.12 33.81 -5.17
N THR A 661 1.09 34.36 -4.98
CA THR A 661 1.36 35.81 -5.12
C THR A 661 1.50 36.26 -6.58
N SER A 662 1.63 35.34 -7.53
CA SER A 662 1.88 35.64 -8.95
C SER A 662 1.07 34.74 -9.87
N ASP A 663 0.11 35.32 -10.58
CA ASP A 663 -0.65 34.67 -11.63
C ASP A 663 0.25 34.02 -12.71
N ALA A 664 1.32 34.70 -13.10
CA ALA A 664 2.26 34.15 -14.08
C ALA A 664 3.01 32.92 -13.55
N ALA A 665 3.47 32.96 -12.30
CA ALA A 665 4.18 31.82 -11.68
C ALA A 665 3.22 30.64 -11.45
N TRP A 666 1.98 30.92 -11.04
CA TRP A 666 0.95 29.89 -10.92
C TRP A 666 0.67 29.18 -12.25
N ARG A 667 0.49 29.95 -13.33
CA ARG A 667 0.28 29.38 -14.67
C ARG A 667 1.49 28.61 -15.19
N ASP A 668 2.69 29.07 -14.91
CA ASP A 668 3.92 28.38 -15.30
C ASP A 668 4.01 27.00 -14.63
N VAL A 669 3.63 26.89 -13.36
CA VAL A 669 3.56 25.60 -12.65
C VAL A 669 2.40 24.75 -13.18
N VAL A 670 1.18 25.26 -13.15
CA VAL A 670 -0.04 24.45 -13.38
C VAL A 670 -0.21 24.09 -14.86
N LEU A 671 0.07 25.01 -15.78
CA LEU A 671 -0.09 24.80 -17.21
C LEU A 671 1.24 24.52 -17.92
N GLY A 672 2.29 25.24 -17.53
CA GLY A 672 3.61 25.12 -18.17
C GLY A 672 4.41 23.91 -17.72
N GLY A 673 4.05 23.27 -16.61
CA GLY A 673 4.74 22.08 -16.11
C GLY A 673 6.16 22.34 -15.62
N SER A 674 6.49 23.54 -15.11
CA SER A 674 7.83 23.85 -14.60
C SER A 674 8.27 22.99 -13.43
N LEU A 675 7.34 22.28 -12.78
CA LEU A 675 7.59 21.29 -11.72
C LEU A 675 7.32 19.83 -12.16
N ALA A 676 7.18 19.54 -13.45
CA ALA A 676 6.90 18.19 -13.95
C ALA A 676 8.02 17.20 -13.58
N GLU A 677 9.28 17.63 -13.64
CA GLU A 677 10.44 16.85 -13.22
C GLU A 677 10.47 16.58 -11.71
N GLN A 678 9.64 17.26 -10.90
CA GLN A 678 9.44 17.01 -9.48
C GLN A 678 8.17 16.21 -9.18
N GLY A 679 7.42 15.80 -10.23
CA GLY A 679 6.23 14.97 -10.13
C GLY A 679 4.89 15.74 -10.14
N MET A 680 4.88 17.05 -10.36
CA MET A 680 3.65 17.80 -10.58
C MET A 680 3.33 17.88 -12.07
N PRO A 681 2.27 17.23 -12.59
CA PRO A 681 1.96 17.23 -14.03
C PRO A 681 1.56 18.62 -14.54
N ALA A 682 1.70 18.82 -15.85
CA ALA A 682 1.14 19.96 -16.55
C ALA A 682 -0.32 19.70 -16.92
N PHE A 683 -1.21 20.66 -16.69
CA PHE A 683 -2.65 20.54 -16.95
C PHE A 683 -3.12 21.33 -18.18
N ALA A 684 -2.22 21.76 -19.06
CA ALA A 684 -2.59 22.57 -20.24
C ALA A 684 -3.53 21.85 -21.22
N GLU A 685 -3.56 20.52 -21.22
CA GLU A 685 -4.48 19.73 -22.06
C GLU A 685 -5.94 19.81 -21.60
N VAL A 686 -6.16 20.02 -20.29
CA VAL A 686 -7.49 19.98 -19.66
C VAL A 686 -7.90 21.30 -19.02
N LEU A 687 -6.97 22.22 -18.76
CA LEU A 687 -7.23 23.52 -18.13
C LEU A 687 -6.80 24.68 -19.04
N SER A 688 -7.70 25.65 -19.25
CA SER A 688 -7.34 26.95 -19.81
C SER A 688 -6.68 27.86 -18.74
N ALA A 689 -6.06 28.96 -19.19
CA ALA A 689 -5.49 29.96 -18.28
C ALA A 689 -6.54 30.57 -17.34
N ASP A 690 -7.76 30.77 -17.80
CA ASP A 690 -8.86 31.28 -16.97
C ASP A 690 -9.32 30.26 -15.92
N LEU A 691 -9.35 28.96 -16.24
CA LEU A 691 -9.69 27.91 -15.29
C LEU A 691 -8.59 27.72 -14.26
N ALA A 692 -7.32 27.77 -14.67
CA ALA A 692 -6.18 27.72 -13.72
C ALA A 692 -6.19 28.91 -12.75
N GLU A 693 -6.54 30.12 -13.23
CA GLU A 693 -6.71 31.31 -12.38
C GLU A 693 -7.90 31.12 -11.42
N THR A 694 -8.99 30.53 -11.89
CA THR A 694 -10.16 30.26 -11.05
C THR A 694 -9.81 29.32 -9.88
N ILE A 695 -8.98 28.28 -10.12
CA ILE A 695 -8.42 27.43 -9.05
C ILE A 695 -7.56 28.23 -8.09
N ARG A 696 -6.68 29.12 -8.59
CA ARG A 696 -5.84 29.98 -7.75
C ARG A 696 -6.67 30.86 -6.81
N LEU A 697 -7.73 31.47 -7.32
CA LEU A 697 -8.65 32.27 -6.50
C LEU A 697 -9.30 31.48 -5.38
N TYR A 698 -9.69 30.22 -5.62
CA TYR A 698 -10.19 29.32 -4.59
C TYR A 698 -9.11 29.04 -3.53
N VAL A 699 -7.88 28.71 -3.92
CA VAL A 699 -6.80 28.39 -2.98
C VAL A 699 -6.44 29.64 -2.14
N ILE A 700 -6.45 30.84 -2.75
CA ILE A 700 -6.27 32.11 -2.04
C ILE A 700 -7.38 32.32 -0.99
N ASP A 701 -8.64 32.06 -1.35
CA ASP A 701 -9.77 32.15 -0.44
C ASP A 701 -9.61 31.21 0.76
N ARG A 702 -9.25 29.95 0.48
CA ARG A 702 -8.94 28.96 1.53
C ARG A 702 -7.80 29.40 2.44
N ALA A 703 -6.71 29.94 1.86
CA ALA A 703 -5.57 30.41 2.61
C ALA A 703 -5.95 31.56 3.57
N ASN A 704 -6.73 32.53 3.09
CA ASN A 704 -7.21 33.65 3.94
C ASN A 704 -8.09 33.18 5.10
N GLU A 705 -9.04 32.27 4.82
CA GLU A 705 -9.95 31.73 5.84
C GLU A 705 -9.18 30.96 6.93
N ASP A 706 -8.30 30.05 6.55
CA ASP A 706 -7.63 29.16 7.50
C ASP A 706 -6.51 29.85 8.27
N ILE A 707 -5.76 30.78 7.63
CA ILE A 707 -4.74 31.57 8.32
C ILE A 707 -5.37 32.48 9.36
N ALA A 708 -6.53 33.06 9.08
CA ALA A 708 -7.27 33.85 10.07
C ALA A 708 -7.67 33.02 11.30
N ARG A 709 -8.15 31.76 11.05
CA ARG A 709 -8.48 30.81 12.14
C ARG A 709 -7.24 30.42 12.96
N LEU A 710 -6.12 30.12 12.28
CA LEU A 710 -4.87 29.75 12.96
C LEU A 710 -4.33 30.89 13.84
N ARG A 711 -4.40 32.14 13.35
CA ARG A 711 -4.03 33.31 14.13
C ARG A 711 -4.90 33.51 15.38
N ALA A 712 -6.22 33.39 15.21
CA ALA A 712 -7.15 33.49 16.34
C ALA A 712 -6.85 32.43 17.42
N ARG A 713 -6.59 31.17 17.02
CA ARG A 713 -6.23 30.10 17.97
C ARG A 713 -4.91 30.36 18.70
N ARG A 714 -3.90 30.95 18.06
CA ARG A 714 -2.63 31.31 18.70
C ARG A 714 -2.83 32.45 19.74
N GLU A 715 -3.60 33.47 19.38
CA GLU A 715 -3.92 34.58 20.29
C GLU A 715 -4.68 34.09 21.53
N ASP A 716 -5.63 33.14 21.35
CA ASP A 716 -6.37 32.52 22.46
C ASP A 716 -5.44 31.70 23.38
N ALA A 717 -4.49 30.93 22.79
CA ALA A 717 -3.52 30.12 23.55
C ALA A 717 -2.56 31.01 24.36
N GLU A 718 -2.01 32.07 23.77
CA GLU A 718 -1.14 33.05 24.46
C GLU A 718 -1.87 33.84 25.54
N GLY A 719 -3.18 34.10 25.36
CA GLY A 719 -4.03 34.77 26.35
C GLY A 719 -4.29 33.93 27.60
N THR A 720 -4.33 32.60 27.47
CA THR A 720 -4.56 31.66 28.59
C THR A 720 -3.32 31.41 29.42
N ASP A 721 -2.11 31.47 28.84
CA ASP A 721 -0.84 31.30 29.56
C ASP A 721 -0.43 32.55 30.35
N GLY A 722 -1.04 33.68 30.05
CA GLY A 722 -0.80 34.97 30.78
C GLY A 722 -1.61 35.15 32.06
N GLU A 723 -2.61 34.30 32.36
CA GLU A 723 -3.47 34.37 33.54
C GLU A 723 -3.19 33.27 34.61
N SER A 724 -2.13 32.47 34.47
CA SER A 724 -1.79 31.39 35.41
C SER A 724 -0.65 31.77 36.39
#